data_0cfb19b523ce30f0f8a990d8698b57f5
#
_entry.id   0cfb19b523ce30f0f8a990d8698b57f5
#
_cell.length_a   1.000
_cell.length_b   1.000
_cell.length_c   1.000
_cell.angle_alpha   90.00
_cell.angle_beta   90.00
_cell.angle_gamma   90.00
#
_symmetry.space_group_name_H-M   'P 1'
#
loop_
_entity.id
_entity.type
_entity.pdbx_description
1 polymer ?
#
loop_
_entity_poly.entity_id
_entity_poly.type
_entity_poly.pdbx_seq_one_letter_code
_entity_poly.pdbx_strand_id
1 'polypeptide(L)'
;VLADKKRFLFFHFLMVSLLLVFFSCQRPDEFPAGQKIETGAEQRNGKGDKFIDENGSDILFAGGKLQTDVTAHTGKYAIYTMPKKAFAFSYTIRHAGPDWYFKVSVWRKSKDEHKGVLVVAAKDSRVLYMATAVPFGQPDNGWQKLEMEIYTPPTFNSDELTFYVWNNGNDTIYFDDMVIERLPKKIYPDYKEEPLSVVLDSSKYLKILKKRKQAFENGILQTSGNDWVKAIVFGNGKMMKAKIRLKGDWLDHLRGDKWSFRIKLRKNYAWNGLRVFSVQTPLARGFLNEWLSHKFYESDDILTTRYGFIPFMLNNEPRGLYAWEEHFVKQLIESRNRREGPIVKFSEDAFWQIQKYSIWLGEEWPEMPYYQAAVVKPFKQSKTVGNPTLYNEFLNAQILAWQYKNHLMPPSAVFDIDKLAKYYAMLELTQGRHGMAWHNQRFYFNPVLCKLEPIAYDGFADYTKLKPGIKNNYAYIALNSGDTLKIHEYLNYDLFTDSVFIYKYLKYLRKYADPEFINKNMAEFGGDMLYYDSLLKLEFPDYDFDTARYTEVAADIRSYLPELEQTLKEKISDTGFRLHSRVYHYTDSTIFENTPAFFVNAYLEQTMEDSVTISVYNYFPADIIILGTGYNNKYVTSYQLPEPELKAYRGDEVSNTTIITDTGSVYLFFMVRGHMDSFVAEINPWPHPDGLTPQQRLAQNARLEDYADFMKVDGKRLIVPAGDHQVNIPVIIPEGYTLQFEPGAHLDLVDSALLISYSPVEIKGTENNKVVVTSSDFTARGFTILQAAARSKIEYAVFENLNTLDIGGWMLTGAVTFYESDVTMDHVLFYRNQCEDALNTVRSEFELKNTSFDHIFGDAFDSDFCKGTVDHCQFTDIGNDAIDYSGSYVQITNTEITGAEDKGVSGGEDSHLLLENVTVRNSNIGLASKDLSTLDVKNSKITDCNYGIVLLQKKPEYGPAKMKLVNTYIEHAKTPYLIEKGSEVVLDGESLKGDKENVAGIFY
;
A
#
# COMPACT_ATOMS: atom_id res chain seq x y z
N VAL A 1 18.91 -70.83 -11.68
CA VAL A 1 19.95 -70.13 -10.84
C VAL A 1 21.07 -69.55 -11.72
N LEU A 2 21.42 -70.14 -12.87
CA LEU A 2 22.45 -69.61 -13.79
C LEU A 2 21.92 -68.56 -14.76
N ALA A 3 20.60 -68.49 -15.03
CA ALA A 3 19.98 -67.48 -15.87
C ALA A 3 19.76 -66.13 -15.14
N ASP A 4 19.55 -66.13 -13.84
CA ASP A 4 19.36 -64.92 -13.06
C ASP A 4 20.69 -64.20 -12.75
N LYS A 5 21.80 -64.89 -12.65
CA LYS A 5 23.14 -64.24 -12.50
C LYS A 5 23.59 -63.48 -13.75
N LYS A 6 23.20 -63.93 -14.97
CA LYS A 6 23.52 -63.22 -16.21
C LYS A 6 22.62 -61.97 -16.42
N ARG A 7 21.37 -62.03 -15.97
CA ARG A 7 20.47 -60.81 -15.98
C ARG A 7 20.94 -59.81 -14.96
N PHE A 8 21.40 -60.21 -13.79
CA PHE A 8 21.88 -59.28 -12.75
C PHE A 8 23.21 -58.61 -13.15
N LEU A 9 24.13 -59.31 -13.78
CA LEU A 9 25.36 -58.69 -14.33
C LEU A 9 25.07 -57.80 -15.53
N PHE A 10 24.13 -58.14 -16.39
CA PHE A 10 23.75 -57.27 -17.53
C PHE A 10 23.04 -55.99 -17.09
N PHE A 11 22.19 -56.06 -16.06
CA PHE A 11 21.56 -54.90 -15.47
C PHE A 11 22.55 -54.00 -14.72
N HIS A 12 23.52 -54.55 -14.01
CA HIS A 12 24.59 -53.74 -13.36
C HIS A 12 25.53 -53.12 -14.39
N PHE A 13 25.88 -53.84 -15.46
CA PHE A 13 26.70 -53.27 -16.53
C PHE A 13 25.95 -52.17 -17.33
N LEU A 14 24.63 -52.31 -17.53
CA LEU A 14 23.79 -51.30 -18.16
C LEU A 14 23.61 -50.10 -17.23
N MET A 15 23.44 -50.33 -15.93
CA MET A 15 23.30 -49.22 -14.93
C MET A 15 24.62 -48.48 -14.72
N VAL A 16 25.76 -49.15 -14.71
CA VAL A 16 27.09 -48.53 -14.62
C VAL A 16 27.44 -47.83 -15.95
N SER A 17 27.05 -48.34 -17.11
CA SER A 17 27.23 -47.64 -18.39
C SER A 17 26.25 -46.46 -18.55
N LEU A 18 25.02 -46.53 -18.05
CA LEU A 18 24.10 -45.37 -17.98
C LEU A 18 24.61 -44.31 -16.98
N LEU A 19 25.15 -44.70 -15.81
CA LEU A 19 25.79 -43.77 -14.88
C LEU A 19 27.06 -43.14 -15.50
N LEU A 20 27.88 -43.88 -16.23
CA LEU A 20 29.05 -43.35 -16.93
C LEU A 20 28.65 -42.47 -18.14
N VAL A 21 27.52 -42.69 -18.81
CA VAL A 21 27.01 -41.83 -19.86
C VAL A 21 26.38 -40.56 -19.31
N PHE A 22 25.78 -40.56 -18.10
CA PHE A 22 25.35 -39.38 -17.42
C PHE A 22 26.48 -38.52 -16.85
N PHE A 23 27.68 -39.09 -16.60
CA PHE A 23 28.88 -38.33 -16.20
C PHE A 23 29.72 -37.81 -17.37
N SER A 24 29.44 -38.21 -18.63
CA SER A 24 30.30 -37.91 -19.78
C SER A 24 29.78 -36.79 -20.71
N CYS A 25 28.74 -36.04 -20.33
CA CYS A 25 28.22 -34.94 -21.15
C CYS A 25 28.17 -33.57 -20.47
N GLN A 26 28.86 -33.37 -19.34
CA GLN A 26 29.20 -32.01 -18.95
C GLN A 26 30.54 -31.65 -19.61
N ARG A 27 30.50 -30.80 -20.65
CA ARG A 27 31.71 -30.08 -21.07
C ARG A 27 32.29 -29.42 -19.82
N PRO A 28 33.60 -29.52 -19.52
CA PRO A 28 34.18 -28.76 -18.43
C PRO A 28 33.88 -27.29 -18.63
N ASP A 29 33.45 -26.60 -17.58
CA ASP A 29 33.25 -25.15 -17.59
C ASP A 29 34.57 -24.53 -18.09
N GLU A 30 34.55 -23.80 -19.21
CA GLU A 30 35.73 -23.10 -19.72
C GLU A 30 36.27 -22.03 -18.75
N PHE A 31 35.42 -21.64 -17.76
CA PHE A 31 35.77 -20.67 -16.72
C PHE A 31 35.17 -21.15 -15.38
N PRO A 32 35.86 -22.04 -14.61
CA PRO A 32 35.30 -22.61 -13.39
C PRO A 32 35.12 -21.58 -12.28
N ALA A 33 34.23 -21.87 -11.34
CA ALA A 33 34.05 -21.02 -10.16
C ALA A 33 35.35 -20.96 -9.33
N GLY A 34 35.69 -19.74 -8.89
CA GLY A 34 36.97 -19.44 -8.21
C GLY A 34 38.11 -19.05 -9.16
N GLN A 35 37.89 -19.11 -10.48
CA GLN A 35 38.89 -18.63 -11.43
C GLN A 35 38.92 -17.11 -11.46
N LYS A 36 40.14 -16.57 -11.35
CA LYS A 36 40.48 -15.15 -11.52
C LYS A 36 41.48 -14.99 -12.65
N ILE A 37 41.27 -14.06 -13.54
CA ILE A 37 42.22 -13.63 -14.55
C ILE A 37 42.43 -12.13 -14.45
N GLU A 38 43.69 -11.67 -14.72
CA GLU A 38 44.01 -10.24 -14.66
C GLU A 38 45.12 -9.84 -15.62
N THR A 39 45.12 -8.55 -15.99
CA THR A 39 46.21 -7.97 -16.74
C THR A 39 46.37 -6.49 -16.44
N GLY A 40 47.59 -6.07 -16.06
CA GLY A 40 48.03 -4.67 -15.94
C GLY A 40 48.66 -4.12 -17.21
N ALA A 41 48.42 -4.74 -18.36
CA ALA A 41 49.00 -4.36 -19.65
C ALA A 41 50.54 -4.55 -19.75
N GLU A 42 51.20 -5.20 -18.81
CA GLU A 42 52.64 -5.32 -18.74
C GLU A 42 53.21 -6.30 -19.79
N GLN A 43 52.61 -7.47 -19.94
CA GLN A 43 53.11 -8.54 -20.78
C GLN A 43 52.23 -8.79 -22.02
N ARG A 44 52.82 -8.84 -23.19
CA ARG A 44 52.19 -9.17 -24.45
C ARG A 44 52.61 -10.53 -25.00
N ASN A 45 51.73 -11.19 -25.74
CA ASN A 45 52.09 -12.41 -26.49
C ASN A 45 53.16 -12.12 -27.57
N GLY A 46 53.74 -13.20 -28.10
CA GLY A 46 54.83 -13.09 -29.11
C GLY A 46 54.48 -12.30 -30.41
N LYS A 47 53.17 -12.08 -30.67
CA LYS A 47 52.69 -11.24 -31.79
C LYS A 47 52.41 -9.78 -31.39
N GLY A 48 52.48 -9.46 -30.10
CA GLY A 48 52.22 -8.13 -29.56
C GLY A 48 50.79 -7.63 -29.72
N ASP A 49 49.83 -8.49 -30.04
CA ASP A 49 48.42 -8.11 -30.30
C ASP A 49 47.48 -8.39 -29.11
N LYS A 50 47.94 -9.19 -28.15
CA LYS A 50 47.19 -9.58 -26.94
C LYS A 50 48.03 -9.47 -25.68
N PHE A 51 47.39 -9.24 -24.55
CA PHE A 51 48.01 -9.30 -23.21
C PHE A 51 47.85 -10.68 -22.63
N ILE A 52 48.85 -11.09 -21.84
CA ILE A 52 48.89 -12.37 -21.12
C ILE A 52 48.22 -12.19 -19.75
N ASP A 53 47.51 -13.21 -19.28
CA ASP A 53 47.02 -13.28 -17.90
C ASP A 53 48.17 -13.36 -16.90
N GLU A 54 48.23 -12.43 -15.98
CA GLU A 54 49.31 -12.31 -14.98
C GLU A 54 49.23 -13.37 -13.87
N ASN A 55 48.08 -14.05 -13.73
CA ASN A 55 47.95 -15.22 -12.84
C ASN A 55 48.50 -16.51 -13.45
N GLY A 56 49.12 -16.45 -14.63
CA GLY A 56 49.80 -17.58 -15.24
C GLY A 56 48.93 -18.58 -15.98
N SER A 57 47.71 -18.23 -16.35
CA SER A 57 46.88 -19.03 -17.26
C SER A 57 47.25 -18.76 -18.73
N ASP A 58 46.89 -19.69 -19.62
CA ASP A 58 47.07 -19.49 -21.09
C ASP A 58 46.05 -18.48 -21.68
N ILE A 59 45.37 -17.72 -20.85
CA ILE A 59 44.31 -16.76 -21.26
C ILE A 59 44.96 -15.50 -21.81
N LEU A 60 44.35 -14.94 -22.88
CA LEU A 60 44.84 -13.80 -23.57
C LEU A 60 43.74 -12.72 -23.72
N PHE A 61 44.02 -11.52 -23.21
CA PHE A 61 43.16 -10.36 -23.41
C PHE A 61 43.48 -9.66 -24.73
N ALA A 62 42.47 -9.26 -25.52
CA ALA A 62 42.67 -8.48 -26.73
C ALA A 62 43.04 -7.03 -26.41
N GLY A 63 43.72 -6.33 -27.34
CA GLY A 63 44.04 -4.93 -27.18
C GLY A 63 45.53 -4.63 -27.05
N GLY A 64 46.45 -5.62 -27.16
CA GLY A 64 47.90 -5.44 -26.97
C GLY A 64 48.54 -4.36 -27.88
N LYS A 65 47.94 -4.07 -29.03
CA LYS A 65 48.40 -2.99 -29.94
C LYS A 65 48.15 -1.59 -29.41
N LEU A 66 47.36 -1.45 -28.34
CA LEU A 66 47.01 -0.18 -27.68
C LEU A 66 47.80 0.05 -26.40
N GLN A 67 48.85 -0.77 -26.11
CA GLN A 67 49.77 -0.56 -24.99
C GLN A 67 50.47 0.82 -25.10
N THR A 68 50.65 1.48 -23.95
CA THR A 68 51.32 2.76 -23.83
C THR A 68 52.13 2.84 -22.53
N ASP A 69 53.22 3.60 -22.53
CA ASP A 69 54.03 3.94 -21.35
C ASP A 69 53.85 5.44 -20.95
N VAL A 70 52.85 6.12 -21.51
CA VAL A 70 52.57 7.53 -21.18
C VAL A 70 52.09 7.69 -19.74
N THR A 71 51.28 6.75 -19.24
CA THR A 71 50.80 6.70 -17.87
C THR A 71 50.37 5.27 -17.55
N ALA A 72 50.56 4.82 -16.31
CA ALA A 72 50.10 3.54 -15.80
C ALA A 72 49.53 3.77 -14.41
N HIS A 73 48.61 2.88 -13.97
CA HIS A 73 48.13 2.82 -12.58
C HIS A 73 49.12 2.01 -11.78
N THR A 74 49.43 0.80 -12.24
CA THR A 74 50.49 -0.05 -11.67
C THR A 74 51.54 -0.35 -12.76
N GLY A 75 52.72 -0.83 -12.39
CA GLY A 75 53.75 -1.20 -13.32
C GLY A 75 54.30 -0.08 -14.18
N LYS A 76 54.48 -0.37 -15.46
CA LYS A 76 55.08 0.59 -16.46
C LYS A 76 54.10 0.93 -17.58
N TYR A 77 53.17 0.07 -17.90
CA TYR A 77 52.36 0.17 -19.06
C TYR A 77 50.86 0.17 -18.68
N ALA A 78 50.06 0.86 -19.49
CA ALA A 78 48.59 0.83 -19.53
C ALA A 78 48.14 0.69 -20.97
N ILE A 79 46.84 0.71 -21.20
CA ILE A 79 46.28 0.86 -22.56
C ILE A 79 45.68 2.24 -22.75
N TYR A 80 45.68 2.71 -23.98
CA TYR A 80 44.93 3.90 -24.36
C TYR A 80 43.83 3.54 -25.35
N THR A 81 42.73 4.26 -25.27
CA THR A 81 41.60 4.21 -26.22
C THR A 81 41.32 5.60 -26.77
N MET A 82 40.84 5.70 -27.99
CA MET A 82 40.44 6.95 -28.64
C MET A 82 39.20 6.68 -29.52
N PRO A 83 38.43 7.72 -29.99
CA PRO A 83 37.21 7.50 -30.74
C PRO A 83 37.30 6.52 -31.92
N LYS A 84 38.43 6.55 -32.64
CA LYS A 84 38.69 5.64 -33.78
C LYS A 84 39.16 4.22 -33.36
N LYS A 85 39.53 4.03 -32.10
CA LYS A 85 39.98 2.77 -31.48
C LYS A 85 39.38 2.68 -30.10
N ALA A 86 38.03 2.54 -30.05
CA ALA A 86 37.24 2.75 -28.86
C ALA A 86 37.21 1.55 -27.92
N PHE A 87 37.61 0.34 -28.36
CA PHE A 87 37.47 -0.90 -27.56
C PHE A 87 38.84 -1.52 -27.26
N ALA A 88 39.01 -1.96 -26.03
CA ALA A 88 40.25 -2.65 -25.60
C ALA A 88 40.00 -3.53 -24.36
N PHE A 89 41.04 -4.21 -23.87
CA PHE A 89 41.00 -5.20 -22.75
C PHE A 89 39.83 -6.16 -22.92
N SER A 90 39.67 -6.72 -24.11
CA SER A 90 38.52 -7.61 -24.35
C SER A 90 38.92 -9.06 -24.06
N TYR A 91 38.08 -9.74 -23.26
CA TYR A 91 38.11 -11.17 -23.05
C TYR A 91 36.73 -11.80 -23.22
N THR A 92 36.64 -12.95 -23.89
CA THR A 92 35.37 -13.63 -24.17
C THR A 92 35.40 -15.04 -23.56
N ILE A 93 34.49 -15.29 -22.63
CA ILE A 93 34.19 -16.62 -22.11
C ILE A 93 33.25 -17.31 -23.08
N ARG A 94 33.62 -18.50 -23.53
CA ARG A 94 32.74 -19.36 -24.33
C ARG A 94 31.99 -20.32 -23.43
N HIS A 95 30.75 -20.63 -23.79
CA HIS A 95 29.84 -21.53 -23.07
C HIS A 95 29.60 -21.13 -21.62
N ALA A 96 29.50 -19.82 -21.36
CA ALA A 96 29.04 -19.36 -20.05
C ALA A 96 27.64 -19.89 -19.71
N GLY A 97 27.43 -20.30 -18.47
CA GLY A 97 26.17 -20.86 -17.99
C GLY A 97 25.23 -19.84 -17.34
N PRO A 98 23.98 -20.25 -17.07
CA PRO A 98 23.03 -19.43 -16.31
C PRO A 98 23.42 -19.33 -14.84
N ASP A 99 23.01 -18.23 -14.20
CA ASP A 99 23.26 -17.93 -12.78
C ASP A 99 24.75 -17.95 -12.36
N TRP A 100 25.66 -17.71 -13.29
CA TRP A 100 27.07 -17.50 -12.97
C TRP A 100 27.26 -16.12 -12.37
N TYR A 101 28.09 -16.02 -11.33
CA TYR A 101 28.40 -14.80 -10.62
C TYR A 101 29.82 -14.34 -10.91
N PHE A 102 29.97 -13.11 -11.39
CA PHE A 102 31.28 -12.49 -11.67
C PHE A 102 31.44 -11.21 -10.88
N LYS A 103 32.69 -10.96 -10.48
CA LYS A 103 33.17 -9.64 -10.07
C LYS A 103 34.20 -9.18 -11.08
N VAL A 104 34.00 -7.98 -11.64
CA VAL A 104 34.85 -7.43 -12.72
C VAL A 104 35.25 -6.02 -12.37
N SER A 105 36.53 -5.68 -12.51
CA SER A 105 37.04 -4.34 -12.28
C SER A 105 38.11 -3.93 -13.27
N VAL A 106 38.31 -2.62 -13.41
CA VAL A 106 39.38 -2.00 -14.22
C VAL A 106 39.65 -0.62 -13.65
N TRP A 107 40.88 -0.14 -13.71
CA TRP A 107 41.24 1.24 -13.44
C TRP A 107 41.17 2.09 -14.71
N ARG A 108 40.58 3.29 -14.57
CA ARG A 108 40.38 4.24 -15.65
C ARG A 108 40.99 5.59 -15.29
N LYS A 109 41.65 6.24 -16.27
CA LYS A 109 42.04 7.65 -16.20
C LYS A 109 41.43 8.42 -17.37
N SER A 110 40.48 9.30 -17.05
CA SER A 110 39.69 10.09 -17.99
C SER A 110 39.57 11.53 -17.51
N LYS A 111 39.49 12.50 -18.43
CA LYS A 111 39.20 13.89 -18.10
C LYS A 111 37.74 14.10 -17.75
N ASP A 112 36.84 13.30 -18.30
CA ASP A 112 35.41 13.27 -18.03
C ASP A 112 35.10 11.97 -17.26
N GLU A 113 34.63 12.12 -16.05
CA GLU A 113 34.28 10.99 -15.16
C GLU A 113 33.10 10.16 -15.65
N HIS A 114 32.30 10.63 -16.60
CA HIS A 114 31.21 9.91 -17.21
C HIS A 114 31.61 9.18 -18.52
N LYS A 115 32.89 9.27 -18.93
CA LYS A 115 33.41 8.65 -20.15
C LYS A 115 34.44 7.57 -19.82
N GLY A 116 34.49 6.56 -20.69
CA GLY A 116 35.30 5.37 -20.50
C GLY A 116 34.53 4.37 -19.59
N VAL A 117 34.03 3.31 -20.18
CA VAL A 117 33.03 2.41 -19.60
C VAL A 117 33.59 0.99 -19.51
N LEU A 118 33.39 0.32 -18.39
CA LEU A 118 33.54 -1.13 -18.27
C LEU A 118 32.25 -1.80 -18.73
N VAL A 119 32.31 -2.75 -19.65
CA VAL A 119 31.15 -3.40 -20.26
C VAL A 119 31.25 -4.92 -20.17
N VAL A 120 30.12 -5.57 -19.91
CA VAL A 120 29.92 -7.00 -20.03
C VAL A 120 28.69 -7.27 -20.88
N ALA A 121 28.85 -8.01 -21.96
CA ALA A 121 27.77 -8.28 -22.88
C ALA A 121 27.77 -9.71 -23.40
N ALA A 122 26.61 -10.32 -23.56
CA ALA A 122 26.42 -11.49 -24.37
C ALA A 122 26.52 -11.14 -25.86
N LYS A 123 26.73 -12.16 -26.73
CA LYS A 123 26.75 -11.98 -28.19
C LYS A 123 25.47 -11.29 -28.69
N ASP A 124 24.30 -11.67 -28.15
CA ASP A 124 23.07 -10.90 -28.30
C ASP A 124 22.90 -10.01 -27.06
N SER A 125 23.07 -8.70 -27.25
CA SER A 125 22.99 -7.73 -26.14
C SER A 125 21.63 -7.69 -25.45
N ARG A 126 20.56 -8.20 -26.09
CA ARG A 126 19.23 -8.33 -25.46
C ARG A 126 19.21 -9.39 -24.37
N VAL A 127 20.10 -10.40 -24.45
CA VAL A 127 20.24 -11.44 -23.43
C VAL A 127 20.94 -10.91 -22.19
N LEU A 128 22.03 -10.19 -22.38
CA LEU A 128 22.77 -9.52 -21.30
C LEU A 128 23.61 -8.36 -21.88
N TYR A 129 23.38 -7.17 -21.36
CA TYR A 129 24.27 -6.02 -21.50
C TYR A 129 24.30 -5.25 -20.19
N MET A 130 25.49 -5.12 -19.63
CA MET A 130 25.72 -4.33 -18.42
C MET A 130 26.95 -3.46 -18.63
N ALA A 131 26.88 -2.18 -18.20
CA ALA A 131 27.94 -1.22 -18.35
C ALA A 131 27.99 -0.27 -17.15
N THR A 132 29.20 0.13 -16.73
CA THR A 132 29.39 1.16 -15.71
C THR A 132 30.46 2.15 -16.10
N ALA A 133 30.18 3.45 -15.88
CA ALA A 133 31.18 4.53 -15.87
C ALA A 133 31.31 5.13 -14.47
N VAL A 134 30.55 4.63 -13.49
CA VAL A 134 30.55 5.15 -12.12
C VAL A 134 31.78 4.66 -11.40
N PRO A 135 32.62 5.54 -10.81
CA PRO A 135 33.77 5.15 -10.03
C PRO A 135 33.37 4.36 -8.76
N PHE A 136 34.18 3.37 -8.41
CA PHE A 136 34.06 2.57 -7.21
C PHE A 136 35.21 2.91 -6.24
N GLY A 137 34.89 3.39 -5.06
CA GLY A 137 35.86 3.77 -4.05
C GLY A 137 36.56 5.11 -4.32
N GLN A 138 37.65 5.38 -3.60
CA GLN A 138 38.40 6.63 -3.73
C GLN A 138 39.35 6.59 -4.91
N PRO A 139 39.55 7.72 -5.60
CA PRO A 139 40.55 7.81 -6.66
C PRO A 139 41.97 7.58 -6.13
N ASP A 140 42.82 6.95 -6.93
CA ASP A 140 44.25 6.80 -6.67
C ASP A 140 45.09 7.46 -7.77
N ASN A 141 45.89 8.47 -7.42
CA ASN A 141 46.78 9.21 -8.33
C ASN A 141 46.12 9.67 -9.64
N GLY A 142 44.85 10.06 -9.57
CA GLY A 142 44.05 10.50 -10.73
C GLY A 142 43.45 9.34 -11.55
N TRP A 143 43.60 8.10 -11.08
CA TRP A 143 42.90 6.96 -11.61
C TRP A 143 41.65 6.68 -10.80
N GLN A 144 40.62 6.18 -11.47
CA GLN A 144 39.32 5.80 -10.88
C GLN A 144 39.07 4.32 -11.15
N LYS A 145 38.78 3.55 -10.12
CA LYS A 145 38.39 2.16 -10.28
C LYS A 145 36.95 2.08 -10.80
N LEU A 146 36.70 1.28 -11.82
CA LEU A 146 35.36 0.84 -12.21
C LEU A 146 35.20 -0.60 -11.77
N GLU A 147 34.10 -0.92 -11.09
CA GLU A 147 33.82 -2.28 -10.61
C GLU A 147 32.34 -2.60 -10.80
N MET A 148 32.02 -3.82 -11.17
CA MET A 148 30.64 -4.31 -11.21
C MET A 148 30.54 -5.78 -10.84
N GLU A 149 29.44 -6.14 -10.20
CA GLU A 149 28.99 -7.51 -9.98
C GLU A 149 27.96 -7.92 -11.02
N ILE A 150 28.08 -9.12 -11.56
CA ILE A 150 27.25 -9.60 -12.66
C ILE A 150 26.73 -10.99 -12.38
N TYR A 151 25.45 -11.19 -12.60
CA TYR A 151 24.84 -12.53 -12.68
C TYR A 151 24.32 -12.74 -14.10
N THR A 152 24.73 -13.83 -14.73
CA THR A 152 24.08 -14.25 -15.97
C THR A 152 22.62 -14.63 -15.68
N PRO A 153 21.65 -14.22 -16.52
CA PRO A 153 20.23 -14.55 -16.28
C PRO A 153 19.99 -16.07 -16.29
N PRO A 154 18.92 -16.56 -15.61
CA PRO A 154 18.59 -17.99 -15.58
C PRO A 154 18.22 -18.56 -16.96
N THR A 155 18.00 -17.70 -17.92
CA THR A 155 17.72 -18.02 -19.34
C THR A 155 18.95 -17.90 -20.22
N PHE A 156 20.13 -17.63 -19.62
CA PHE A 156 21.34 -17.41 -20.40
C PHE A 156 21.68 -18.63 -21.26
N ASN A 157 21.66 -18.43 -22.57
CA ASN A 157 21.92 -19.47 -23.59
C ASN A 157 22.90 -18.97 -24.67
N SER A 158 23.61 -17.88 -24.38
CA SER A 158 24.59 -17.33 -25.30
C SER A 158 25.88 -18.14 -25.26
N ASP A 159 26.44 -18.45 -26.42
CA ASP A 159 27.74 -19.14 -26.49
C ASP A 159 28.90 -18.26 -26.03
N GLU A 160 28.72 -16.94 -25.96
CA GLU A 160 29.77 -15.98 -25.68
C GLU A 160 29.30 -14.92 -24.66
N LEU A 161 30.16 -14.70 -23.66
CA LEU A 161 30.06 -13.61 -22.69
C LEU A 161 31.38 -12.79 -22.76
N THR A 162 31.31 -11.55 -23.21
CA THR A 162 32.49 -10.71 -23.46
C THR A 162 32.58 -9.60 -22.42
N PHE A 163 33.76 -9.45 -21.85
CA PHE A 163 34.17 -8.38 -20.93
C PHE A 163 35.10 -7.44 -21.71
N TYR A 164 34.86 -6.13 -21.64
CA TYR A 164 35.69 -5.19 -22.35
C TYR A 164 35.57 -3.76 -21.82
N VAL A 165 36.53 -2.89 -22.16
CA VAL A 165 36.43 -1.45 -21.94
C VAL A 165 36.06 -0.73 -23.23
N TRP A 166 35.24 0.31 -23.10
CA TRP A 166 34.72 1.10 -24.19
C TRP A 166 34.93 2.59 -23.94
N ASN A 167 35.63 3.29 -24.86
CA ASN A 167 35.68 4.73 -24.88
C ASN A 167 34.47 5.29 -25.62
N ASN A 168 33.49 5.77 -24.88
CA ASN A 168 32.29 6.45 -25.38
C ASN A 168 32.44 7.98 -25.41
N GLY A 169 33.67 8.51 -25.31
CA GLY A 169 34.02 9.94 -25.33
C GLY A 169 34.78 10.35 -26.57
N ASN A 170 35.15 11.61 -26.62
CA ASN A 170 35.90 12.21 -27.72
C ASN A 170 37.40 12.35 -27.44
N ASP A 171 37.84 12.16 -26.19
CA ASP A 171 39.20 12.25 -25.72
C ASP A 171 39.89 10.89 -25.65
N THR A 172 41.21 10.91 -25.46
CA THR A 172 41.98 9.71 -25.12
C THR A 172 41.69 9.33 -23.68
N ILE A 173 41.31 8.07 -23.46
CA ILE A 173 41.06 7.49 -22.15
C ILE A 173 42.03 6.33 -21.92
N TYR A 174 42.62 6.27 -20.73
CA TYR A 174 43.54 5.22 -20.36
C TYR A 174 42.82 4.21 -19.43
N PHE A 175 43.16 2.92 -19.57
CA PHE A 175 42.70 1.84 -18.71
C PHE A 175 43.88 0.96 -18.30
N ASP A 176 43.79 0.38 -17.07
CA ASP A 176 44.81 -0.46 -16.50
C ASP A 176 44.19 -1.47 -15.51
N ASP A 177 44.95 -2.50 -15.12
CA ASP A 177 44.62 -3.49 -14.09
C ASP A 177 43.20 -4.07 -14.24
N MET A 178 42.92 -4.69 -15.39
CA MET A 178 41.63 -5.36 -15.57
C MET A 178 41.62 -6.70 -14.89
N VAL A 179 40.63 -6.95 -14.05
CA VAL A 179 40.37 -8.18 -13.31
C VAL A 179 39.02 -8.74 -13.65
N ILE A 180 38.96 -10.05 -13.96
CA ILE A 180 37.69 -10.81 -14.12
C ILE A 180 37.76 -12.02 -13.19
N GLU A 181 36.84 -12.14 -12.29
CA GLU A 181 36.76 -13.22 -11.32
C GLU A 181 35.37 -13.88 -11.33
N ARG A 182 35.28 -15.20 -11.50
CA ARG A 182 34.05 -15.95 -11.32
C ARG A 182 33.99 -16.48 -9.89
N LEU A 183 33.03 -15.96 -9.11
CA LEU A 183 32.82 -16.37 -7.73
C LEU A 183 31.80 -17.51 -7.62
N PRO A 184 31.95 -18.46 -6.68
CA PRO A 184 30.98 -19.55 -6.51
C PRO A 184 29.64 -19.04 -6.00
N LYS A 185 29.62 -18.06 -5.12
CA LYS A 185 28.43 -17.34 -4.60
C LYS A 185 28.84 -16.01 -4.00
N LYS A 186 27.87 -15.12 -3.85
CA LYS A 186 28.05 -13.85 -3.13
C LYS A 186 28.22 -14.13 -1.63
N ILE A 187 29.19 -13.46 -1.00
CA ILE A 187 29.39 -13.46 0.45
C ILE A 187 28.70 -12.20 1.00
N TYR A 188 27.83 -12.40 1.98
CA TYR A 188 27.13 -11.32 2.65
C TYR A 188 27.78 -11.00 4.00
N PRO A 189 27.66 -9.75 4.50
CA PRO A 189 28.09 -9.41 5.86
C PRO A 189 27.38 -10.26 6.91
N ASP A 190 28.04 -10.45 8.05
CA ASP A 190 27.45 -11.09 9.22
C ASP A 190 26.71 -10.02 10.05
N TYR A 191 25.40 -10.09 10.04
CA TYR A 191 24.51 -9.19 10.78
C TYR A 191 24.26 -9.73 12.18
N LYS A 192 24.21 -8.86 13.18
CA LYS A 192 23.93 -9.21 14.58
C LYS A 192 22.44 -9.47 14.83
N GLU A 193 21.58 -8.89 13.99
CA GLU A 193 20.13 -9.01 14.07
C GLU A 193 19.68 -10.43 13.71
N GLU A 194 18.63 -10.91 14.41
CA GLU A 194 17.98 -12.18 14.05
C GLU A 194 17.41 -12.10 12.63
N PRO A 195 17.83 -12.96 11.69
CA PRO A 195 17.36 -12.88 10.32
C PRO A 195 15.93 -13.39 10.20
N LEU A 196 15.16 -12.79 9.29
CA LEU A 196 13.92 -13.41 8.82
C LEU A 196 14.29 -14.58 7.90
N SER A 197 14.03 -15.79 8.34
CA SER A 197 14.41 -17.00 7.62
C SER A 197 13.21 -17.69 6.99
N VAL A 198 13.31 -18.02 5.70
CA VAL A 198 12.26 -18.73 4.95
C VAL A 198 12.79 -20.09 4.49
N VAL A 199 12.07 -21.16 4.84
CA VAL A 199 12.41 -22.53 4.48
C VAL A 199 11.34 -23.13 3.58
N LEU A 200 11.77 -23.68 2.45
CA LEU A 200 10.99 -24.36 1.43
C LEU A 200 11.46 -25.78 1.23
N ASP A 201 10.56 -26.73 1.09
CA ASP A 201 10.95 -28.03 0.56
C ASP A 201 11.42 -27.94 -0.91
N SER A 202 12.21 -28.90 -1.36
CA SER A 202 12.81 -28.91 -2.69
C SER A 202 11.78 -28.77 -3.83
N SER A 203 10.60 -29.38 -3.70
CA SER A 203 9.55 -29.31 -4.73
C SER A 203 8.97 -27.91 -4.86
N LYS A 204 8.83 -27.19 -3.75
CA LYS A 204 8.34 -25.80 -3.69
C LYS A 204 9.40 -24.83 -4.19
N TYR A 205 10.66 -25.06 -3.82
CA TYR A 205 11.78 -24.28 -4.31
C TYR A 205 11.92 -24.38 -5.84
N LEU A 206 11.86 -25.60 -6.40
CA LEU A 206 11.86 -25.81 -7.86
C LEU A 206 10.71 -25.06 -8.58
N LYS A 207 9.53 -24.95 -7.95
CA LYS A 207 8.42 -24.15 -8.52
C LYS A 207 8.76 -22.66 -8.57
N ILE A 208 9.41 -22.13 -7.55
CA ILE A 208 9.91 -20.73 -7.52
C ILE A 208 10.96 -20.52 -8.63
N LEU A 209 11.95 -21.45 -8.76
CA LEU A 209 12.97 -21.38 -9.82
C LEU A 209 12.35 -21.41 -11.23
N LYS A 210 11.40 -22.30 -11.46
CA LYS A 210 10.68 -22.37 -12.76
C LYS A 210 9.96 -21.05 -13.05
N LYS A 211 9.30 -20.45 -12.05
CA LYS A 211 8.59 -19.17 -12.23
C LYS A 211 9.56 -18.02 -12.49
N ARG A 212 10.71 -17.99 -11.80
CA ARG A 212 11.77 -17.01 -12.05
C ARG A 212 12.28 -17.12 -13.49
N LYS A 213 12.61 -18.34 -13.96
CA LYS A 213 13.05 -18.58 -15.33
C LYS A 213 12.02 -18.07 -16.34
N GLN A 214 10.74 -18.40 -16.15
CA GLN A 214 9.63 -17.92 -16.99
C GLN A 214 9.54 -16.39 -17.03
N ALA A 215 9.81 -15.69 -15.90
CA ALA A 215 9.83 -14.23 -15.88
C ALA A 215 10.93 -13.65 -16.79
N PHE A 216 12.13 -14.25 -16.77
CA PHE A 216 13.21 -13.85 -17.67
C PHE A 216 12.92 -14.19 -19.15
N GLU A 217 12.22 -15.27 -19.42
CA GLU A 217 11.74 -15.61 -20.78
C GLU A 217 10.72 -14.59 -21.29
N ASN A 218 9.87 -14.08 -20.41
CA ASN A 218 8.82 -13.12 -20.73
C ASN A 218 9.26 -11.63 -20.65
N GLY A 219 10.43 -11.34 -20.06
CA GLY A 219 10.90 -9.98 -19.80
C GLY A 219 10.26 -9.30 -18.57
N ILE A 220 9.19 -9.85 -18.00
CA ILE A 220 8.50 -9.39 -16.80
C ILE A 220 8.00 -10.56 -15.95
N LEU A 221 7.75 -10.32 -14.66
CA LEU A 221 7.11 -11.27 -13.75
C LEU A 221 5.59 -11.06 -13.72
N GLN A 222 4.84 -11.98 -14.30
CA GLN A 222 3.38 -12.04 -14.12
C GLN A 222 3.04 -13.09 -13.06
N THR A 223 2.29 -12.72 -12.01
CA THR A 223 1.93 -13.60 -10.90
C THR A 223 0.44 -13.90 -10.85
N SER A 224 0.10 -15.10 -10.38
CA SER A 224 -1.27 -15.57 -10.20
C SER A 224 -1.49 -16.21 -8.82
N GLY A 225 -2.73 -16.58 -8.52
CA GLY A 225 -3.07 -17.37 -7.33
C GLY A 225 -2.36 -18.73 -7.27
N ASN A 226 -1.99 -19.29 -8.42
CA ASN A 226 -1.32 -20.58 -8.52
C ASN A 226 0.18 -20.54 -8.18
N ASP A 227 0.80 -19.36 -8.11
CA ASP A 227 2.24 -19.21 -7.85
C ASP A 227 2.58 -19.32 -6.35
N TRP A 228 1.59 -19.29 -5.48
CA TRP A 228 1.81 -19.46 -4.05
C TRP A 228 2.28 -20.87 -3.68
N VAL A 229 3.37 -20.94 -2.94
CA VAL A 229 3.90 -22.19 -2.37
C VAL A 229 3.91 -22.14 -0.84
N LYS A 230 3.77 -23.30 -0.19
CA LYS A 230 3.86 -23.44 1.28
C LYS A 230 5.30 -23.23 1.72
N ALA A 231 5.49 -22.52 2.84
CA ALA A 231 6.78 -22.25 3.46
C ALA A 231 6.67 -22.28 4.99
N ILE A 232 7.80 -22.39 5.66
CA ILE A 232 7.99 -22.09 7.08
C ILE A 232 8.82 -20.82 7.18
N VAL A 233 8.41 -19.91 8.04
CA VAL A 233 9.10 -18.65 8.33
C VAL A 233 9.54 -18.66 9.79
N PHE A 234 10.79 -18.30 10.05
CA PHE A 234 11.33 -18.07 11.39
C PHE A 234 11.65 -16.59 11.55
N GLY A 235 11.29 -16.02 12.66
CA GLY A 235 11.56 -14.64 13.03
C GLY A 235 10.98 -14.31 14.41
N ASN A 236 11.65 -13.44 15.16
CA ASN A 236 11.35 -13.11 16.55
C ASN A 236 11.25 -14.35 17.46
N GLY A 237 12.16 -15.32 17.27
CA GLY A 237 12.16 -16.58 18.02
C GLY A 237 10.98 -17.52 17.75
N LYS A 238 10.12 -17.24 16.74
CA LYS A 238 8.90 -18.00 16.46
C LYS A 238 8.97 -18.70 15.10
N MET A 239 8.44 -19.92 15.05
CA MET A 239 8.19 -20.68 13.82
C MET A 239 6.77 -20.44 13.33
N MET A 240 6.60 -19.96 12.11
CA MET A 240 5.32 -19.57 11.54
C MET A 240 5.05 -20.29 10.22
N LYS A 241 3.84 -20.83 10.05
CA LYS A 241 3.40 -21.41 8.77
C LYS A 241 3.01 -20.29 7.82
N ALA A 242 3.50 -20.36 6.57
CA ALA A 242 3.28 -19.34 5.56
C ALA A 242 2.99 -19.90 4.17
N LYS A 243 2.65 -19.01 3.26
CA LYS A 243 2.78 -19.18 1.81
C LYS A 243 3.66 -18.06 1.29
N ILE A 244 4.49 -18.34 0.29
CA ILE A 244 5.29 -17.34 -0.40
C ILE A 244 5.13 -17.44 -1.92
N ARG A 245 5.43 -16.35 -2.62
CA ARG A 245 5.60 -16.28 -4.07
C ARG A 245 6.60 -15.20 -4.43
N LEU A 246 7.15 -15.20 -5.64
CA LEU A 246 7.93 -14.07 -6.15
C LEU A 246 7.07 -12.79 -6.21
N LYS A 247 7.74 -11.63 -6.07
CA LYS A 247 7.13 -10.28 -6.08
C LYS A 247 7.93 -9.36 -7.01
N GLY A 248 7.29 -8.31 -7.48
CA GLY A 248 7.80 -7.32 -8.43
C GLY A 248 7.33 -7.63 -9.85
N ASP A 249 7.20 -6.63 -10.67
CA ASP A 249 6.79 -6.78 -12.07
C ASP A 249 8.03 -6.80 -12.98
N TRP A 250 9.02 -5.97 -12.68
CA TRP A 250 10.29 -5.90 -13.36
C TRP A 250 11.31 -6.96 -12.92
N LEU A 251 12.25 -7.29 -13.82
CA LEU A 251 13.27 -8.31 -13.58
C LEU A 251 14.36 -7.90 -12.58
N ASP A 252 14.51 -6.62 -12.24
CA ASP A 252 15.41 -6.13 -11.20
C ASP A 252 15.12 -6.78 -9.84
N HIS A 253 13.85 -7.07 -9.56
CA HIS A 253 13.39 -7.84 -8.39
C HIS A 253 13.85 -9.31 -8.38
N LEU A 254 14.38 -9.83 -9.49
CA LEU A 254 14.71 -11.24 -9.68
C LEU A 254 16.17 -11.49 -10.11
N ARG A 255 16.93 -10.40 -10.34
CA ARG A 255 18.34 -10.50 -10.74
C ARG A 255 19.21 -11.02 -9.59
N GLY A 256 20.30 -11.68 -9.96
CA GLY A 256 21.24 -12.20 -8.96
C GLY A 256 20.59 -13.24 -8.06
N ASP A 257 20.93 -13.21 -6.78
CA ASP A 257 20.42 -14.10 -5.74
C ASP A 257 19.50 -13.42 -4.71
N LYS A 258 19.31 -12.08 -4.79
CA LYS A 258 18.41 -11.28 -3.95
C LYS A 258 17.01 -11.16 -4.56
N TRP A 259 16.26 -12.25 -4.60
CA TRP A 259 14.91 -12.25 -5.17
C TRP A 259 13.90 -11.65 -4.21
N SER A 260 12.95 -10.91 -4.75
CA SER A 260 11.86 -10.34 -3.97
C SER A 260 10.72 -11.34 -3.78
N PHE A 261 10.19 -11.40 -2.56
CA PHE A 261 9.10 -12.31 -2.20
C PHE A 261 7.92 -11.57 -1.59
N ARG A 262 6.70 -12.07 -1.86
CA ARG A 262 5.50 -11.78 -1.08
C ARG A 262 5.28 -12.94 -0.11
N ILE A 263 5.16 -12.63 1.19
CA ILE A 263 4.96 -13.59 2.27
C ILE A 263 3.55 -13.41 2.83
N LYS A 264 2.82 -14.51 3.03
CA LYS A 264 1.49 -14.53 3.65
C LYS A 264 1.49 -15.57 4.78
N LEU A 265 1.48 -15.09 6.01
CA LEU A 265 1.39 -15.93 7.21
C LEU A 265 -0.01 -16.56 7.34
N ARG A 266 -0.08 -17.73 7.97
CA ARG A 266 -1.36 -18.39 8.24
C ARG A 266 -2.15 -17.66 9.32
N LYS A 267 -3.46 -17.98 9.44
CA LYS A 267 -4.45 -17.26 10.25
C LYS A 267 -3.97 -16.85 11.66
N ASN A 268 -3.22 -17.72 12.35
CA ASN A 268 -2.84 -17.53 13.75
C ASN A 268 -1.42 -16.98 13.95
N TYR A 269 -0.80 -16.42 12.89
CA TYR A 269 0.56 -15.91 12.95
C TYR A 269 0.63 -14.49 12.44
N ALA A 270 1.44 -13.68 13.11
CA ALA A 270 1.90 -12.38 12.67
C ALA A 270 3.39 -12.21 12.99
N TRP A 271 4.12 -11.47 12.18
CA TRP A 271 5.50 -11.04 12.39
C TRP A 271 5.53 -9.51 12.44
N ASN A 272 5.97 -8.92 13.55
CA ASN A 272 5.92 -7.47 13.79
C ASN A 272 4.53 -6.86 13.48
N GLY A 273 3.46 -7.54 13.88
CA GLY A 273 2.10 -7.12 13.55
C GLY A 273 1.69 -7.32 12.08
N LEU A 274 2.56 -7.88 11.23
CA LEU A 274 2.32 -8.09 9.80
C LEU A 274 1.80 -9.49 9.52
N ARG A 275 0.76 -9.60 8.72
CA ARG A 275 0.21 -10.88 8.24
C ARG A 275 0.52 -11.16 6.78
N VAL A 276 0.60 -10.10 5.99
CA VAL A 276 1.01 -10.15 4.57
C VAL A 276 1.99 -9.01 4.33
N PHE A 277 3.17 -9.34 3.85
CA PHE A 277 4.24 -8.38 3.59
C PHE A 277 5.15 -8.85 2.46
N SER A 278 6.01 -7.98 2.00
CA SER A 278 7.04 -8.28 1.00
C SER A 278 8.41 -8.15 1.60
N VAL A 279 9.36 -8.88 1.05
CA VAL A 279 10.80 -8.65 1.26
C VAL A 279 11.47 -8.48 -0.11
N GLN A 280 12.37 -7.50 -0.22
CA GLN A 280 12.98 -7.09 -1.50
C GLN A 280 14.37 -6.48 -1.29
N THR A 281 15.17 -6.38 -2.36
CA THR A 281 16.43 -5.68 -2.27
C THR A 281 16.21 -4.20 -1.90
N PRO A 282 16.98 -3.60 -0.98
CA PRO A 282 16.89 -2.18 -0.65
C PRO A 282 17.07 -1.27 -1.87
N LEU A 283 17.91 -1.68 -2.83
CA LEU A 283 18.17 -0.95 -4.07
C LEU A 283 16.89 -0.67 -4.87
N ALA A 284 15.95 -1.61 -4.92
CA ALA A 284 14.69 -1.48 -5.68
C ALA A 284 13.77 -0.35 -5.17
N ARG A 285 14.09 0.28 -4.04
CA ARG A 285 13.31 1.36 -3.41
C ARG A 285 14.17 2.53 -2.95
N GLY A 286 15.32 2.76 -3.56
CA GLY A 286 16.18 3.90 -3.21
C GLY A 286 16.74 3.87 -1.78
N PHE A 287 16.96 2.66 -1.23
CA PHE A 287 17.57 2.44 0.09
C PHE A 287 16.82 3.17 1.21
N LEU A 288 17.52 4.02 1.96
CA LEU A 288 16.98 4.74 3.12
C LEU A 288 15.96 5.84 2.74
N ASN A 289 15.96 6.31 1.48
CA ASN A 289 15.02 7.35 1.04
C ASN A 289 13.56 6.90 1.16
N GLU A 290 13.24 5.67 0.78
CA GLU A 290 11.87 5.14 0.93
C GLU A 290 11.49 5.04 2.41
N TRP A 291 12.34 4.48 3.26
CA TRP A 291 12.09 4.38 4.69
C TRP A 291 11.82 5.75 5.33
N LEU A 292 12.67 6.74 5.04
CA LEU A 292 12.51 8.08 5.61
C LEU A 292 11.24 8.77 5.12
N SER A 293 10.86 8.56 3.86
CA SER A 293 9.58 9.07 3.34
C SER A 293 8.38 8.49 4.10
N HIS A 294 8.39 7.18 4.39
CA HIS A 294 7.36 6.57 5.23
C HIS A 294 7.30 7.22 6.63
N LYS A 295 8.45 7.56 7.21
CA LYS A 295 8.50 8.25 8.52
C LYS A 295 7.92 9.66 8.44
N PHE A 296 8.22 10.41 7.41
CA PHE A 296 7.59 11.72 7.18
C PHE A 296 6.07 11.60 6.97
N TYR A 297 5.59 10.59 6.21
CA TYR A 297 4.14 10.36 6.07
C TYR A 297 3.48 10.04 7.41
N GLU A 298 4.08 9.14 8.21
CA GLU A 298 3.60 8.77 9.54
C GLU A 298 3.51 9.98 10.48
N SER A 299 4.49 10.88 10.45
CA SER A 299 4.57 12.03 11.35
C SER A 299 3.45 13.06 11.20
N ASP A 300 2.76 13.08 10.06
CA ASP A 300 1.62 13.98 9.82
C ASP A 300 0.34 13.24 9.40
N ASP A 301 0.19 12.00 9.89
CA ASP A 301 -1.02 11.18 9.73
C ASP A 301 -1.43 10.96 8.27
N ILE A 302 -0.45 10.82 7.37
CA ILE A 302 -0.66 10.35 5.99
C ILE A 302 -0.62 8.83 6.01
N LEU A 303 -1.68 8.18 5.51
CA LEU A 303 -1.75 6.72 5.47
C LEU A 303 -0.64 6.13 4.60
N THR A 304 0.17 5.24 5.17
CA THR A 304 1.33 4.65 4.51
C THR A 304 1.61 3.24 5.01
N THR A 305 2.25 2.40 4.21
CA THR A 305 2.67 1.06 4.60
C THR A 305 3.81 1.11 5.62
N ARG A 306 3.86 0.15 6.53
CA ARG A 306 5.03 -0.04 7.41
C ARG A 306 6.20 -0.56 6.60
N TYR A 307 7.39 -0.02 6.84
CA TYR A 307 8.60 -0.29 6.06
C TYR A 307 9.83 -0.35 6.98
N GLY A 308 10.82 -1.20 6.65
CA GLY A 308 12.07 -1.30 7.40
C GLY A 308 13.04 -2.27 6.75
N PHE A 309 14.14 -2.59 7.44
CA PHE A 309 15.19 -3.49 6.94
C PHE A 309 15.40 -4.66 7.88
N ILE A 310 15.79 -5.81 7.33
CA ILE A 310 16.03 -7.05 8.06
C ILE A 310 17.03 -7.93 7.30
N PRO A 311 18.01 -8.60 7.96
CA PRO A 311 18.75 -9.68 7.34
C PRO A 311 17.81 -10.80 6.92
N PHE A 312 18.05 -11.40 5.76
CA PHE A 312 17.16 -12.42 5.19
C PHE A 312 17.91 -13.71 4.85
N MET A 313 17.26 -14.84 5.13
CA MET A 313 17.76 -16.17 4.77
C MET A 313 16.74 -16.94 3.95
N LEU A 314 17.20 -17.67 2.94
CA LEU A 314 16.37 -18.57 2.14
C LEU A 314 16.99 -19.97 2.16
N ASN A 315 16.26 -20.98 2.68
CA ASN A 315 16.73 -22.36 2.83
C ASN A 315 18.08 -22.45 3.58
N ASN A 316 18.23 -21.69 4.66
CA ASN A 316 19.44 -21.56 5.48
C ASN A 316 20.65 -20.91 4.78
N GLU A 317 20.46 -20.35 3.58
CA GLU A 317 21.48 -19.58 2.88
C GLU A 317 21.26 -18.09 3.13
N PRO A 318 22.26 -17.33 3.61
CA PRO A 318 22.18 -15.89 3.74
C PRO A 318 21.92 -15.21 2.38
N ARG A 319 21.11 -14.17 2.39
CA ARG A 319 20.79 -13.32 1.21
C ARG A 319 21.07 -11.84 1.48
N GLY A 320 21.70 -11.53 2.61
CA GLY A 320 22.05 -10.17 3.03
C GLY A 320 20.85 -9.38 3.55
N LEU A 321 20.96 -8.06 3.53
CA LEU A 321 19.94 -7.15 4.03
C LEU A 321 18.81 -6.98 3.02
N TYR A 322 17.56 -7.10 3.49
CA TYR A 322 16.34 -6.89 2.72
C TYR A 322 15.52 -5.74 3.30
N ALA A 323 14.87 -4.98 2.45
CA ALA A 323 13.76 -4.14 2.85
C ALA A 323 12.49 -4.99 2.97
N TRP A 324 11.74 -4.81 4.06
CA TRP A 324 10.41 -5.37 4.20
C TRP A 324 9.35 -4.27 4.10
N GLU A 325 8.21 -4.59 3.52
CA GLU A 325 7.11 -3.66 3.27
C GLU A 325 5.77 -4.33 3.50
N GLU A 326 4.89 -3.69 4.26
CA GLU A 326 3.52 -4.14 4.50
C GLU A 326 2.70 -4.21 3.22
N HIS A 327 1.70 -5.08 3.19
CA HIS A 327 0.78 -5.19 2.07
C HIS A 327 -0.58 -4.57 2.37
N PHE A 328 -1.30 -4.17 1.32
CA PHE A 328 -2.64 -3.58 1.34
C PHE A 328 -3.70 -4.58 1.83
N VAL A 329 -3.84 -4.65 3.13
CA VAL A 329 -4.78 -5.51 3.87
C VAL A 329 -5.35 -4.72 5.04
N LYS A 330 -6.42 -5.21 5.66
CA LYS A 330 -7.08 -4.50 6.77
C LYS A 330 -6.12 -4.13 7.92
N GLN A 331 -5.09 -4.94 8.18
CA GLN A 331 -4.10 -4.64 9.22
C GLN A 331 -3.33 -3.33 8.97
N LEU A 332 -3.11 -2.95 7.71
CA LEU A 332 -2.58 -1.64 7.37
C LEU A 332 -3.49 -0.52 7.86
N ILE A 333 -4.79 -0.67 7.66
CA ILE A 333 -5.79 0.34 8.01
C ILE A 333 -5.93 0.44 9.54
N GLU A 334 -6.12 -0.70 10.22
CA GLU A 334 -6.26 -0.77 11.68
C GLU A 334 -4.99 -0.28 12.39
N SER A 335 -3.79 -0.66 11.94
CA SER A 335 -2.53 -0.22 12.54
C SER A 335 -2.23 1.28 12.34
N ARG A 336 -3.02 1.97 11.54
CA ARG A 336 -3.00 3.42 11.30
C ARG A 336 -4.22 4.12 11.90
N ASN A 337 -4.86 3.48 12.87
CA ASN A 337 -6.00 4.04 13.59
C ASN A 337 -7.16 4.43 12.67
N ARG A 338 -7.53 3.54 11.72
CA ARG A 338 -8.71 3.69 10.86
C ARG A 338 -9.59 2.47 10.97
N ARG A 339 -10.91 2.66 10.81
CA ARG A 339 -11.88 1.57 10.71
C ARG A 339 -11.66 0.73 9.45
N GLU A 340 -12.00 -0.58 9.50
CA GLU A 340 -11.90 -1.45 8.32
C GLU A 340 -12.77 -0.89 7.19
N GLY A 341 -12.20 -0.81 6.00
CA GLY A 341 -12.86 -0.44 4.75
C GLY A 341 -12.07 -0.97 3.56
N PRO A 342 -12.64 -1.03 2.35
CA PRO A 342 -11.96 -1.55 1.18
C PRO A 342 -10.80 -0.66 0.74
N ILE A 343 -9.69 -1.30 0.35
CA ILE A 343 -8.60 -0.64 -0.35
C ILE A 343 -8.78 -0.91 -1.83
N VAL A 344 -8.80 0.14 -2.65
CA VAL A 344 -9.03 0.07 -4.09
C VAL A 344 -7.83 0.56 -4.91
N LYS A 345 -7.74 0.08 -6.15
CA LYS A 345 -6.74 0.48 -7.13
C LYS A 345 -7.32 0.50 -8.54
N PHE A 346 -6.68 1.20 -9.45
CA PHE A 346 -6.89 1.03 -10.88
C PHE A 346 -6.21 -0.26 -11.37
N SER A 347 -6.87 -1.03 -12.26
CA SER A 347 -6.29 -2.25 -12.82
C SER A 347 -5.13 -1.93 -13.75
N GLU A 348 -4.00 -2.54 -13.50
CA GLU A 348 -2.76 -2.40 -14.28
C GLU A 348 -2.63 -3.49 -15.37
N ASP A 349 -3.63 -4.35 -15.54
CA ASP A 349 -3.51 -5.57 -16.34
C ASP A 349 -3.17 -5.26 -17.81
N ALA A 350 -3.85 -4.26 -18.41
CA ALA A 350 -3.56 -3.80 -19.77
C ALA A 350 -2.12 -3.32 -19.94
N PHE A 351 -1.67 -2.48 -19.00
CA PHE A 351 -0.33 -1.90 -19.01
C PHE A 351 0.75 -2.99 -18.99
N TRP A 352 0.70 -3.92 -18.04
CA TRP A 352 1.69 -4.97 -17.90
C TRP A 352 1.65 -6.00 -19.04
N GLN A 353 0.47 -6.27 -19.61
CA GLN A 353 0.38 -7.18 -20.73
C GLN A 353 1.02 -6.61 -22.01
N ILE A 354 0.74 -5.35 -22.31
CA ILE A 354 1.34 -4.68 -23.47
C ILE A 354 2.85 -4.48 -23.27
N GLN A 355 3.28 -4.13 -22.05
CA GLN A 355 4.69 -4.07 -21.69
C GLN A 355 5.44 -5.37 -22.02
N LYS A 356 4.86 -6.52 -21.67
CA LYS A 356 5.43 -7.83 -22.00
C LYS A 356 5.64 -7.99 -23.50
N TYR A 357 4.65 -7.62 -24.32
CA TYR A 357 4.75 -7.73 -25.76
C TYR A 357 5.77 -6.77 -26.36
N SER A 358 5.82 -5.53 -25.91
CA SER A 358 6.80 -4.54 -26.36
C SER A 358 8.23 -5.01 -26.11
N ILE A 359 8.49 -5.58 -24.92
CA ILE A 359 9.80 -6.16 -24.59
C ILE A 359 10.11 -7.36 -25.50
N TRP A 360 9.13 -8.25 -25.72
CA TRP A 360 9.34 -9.43 -26.53
C TRP A 360 9.60 -9.10 -28.00
N LEU A 361 8.92 -8.09 -28.55
CA LEU A 361 9.11 -7.62 -29.91
C LEU A 361 10.32 -6.71 -30.09
N GLY A 362 10.82 -6.09 -29.00
CA GLY A 362 11.87 -5.06 -29.04
C GLY A 362 11.38 -3.73 -29.64
N GLU A 363 10.07 -3.47 -29.54
CA GLU A 363 9.42 -2.26 -30.04
C GLU A 363 9.09 -1.28 -28.92
N GLU A 364 8.91 0.01 -29.27
CA GLU A 364 8.38 0.99 -28.34
C GLU A 364 6.91 0.69 -27.98
N TRP A 365 6.50 1.10 -26.80
CA TRP A 365 5.12 0.90 -26.31
C TRP A 365 4.13 1.71 -27.14
N PRO A 366 3.05 1.08 -27.62
CA PRO A 366 1.99 1.83 -28.23
C PRO A 366 1.31 2.73 -27.18
N GLU A 367 0.98 3.94 -27.59
CA GLU A 367 0.17 4.84 -26.79
C GLU A 367 -1.29 4.38 -26.78
N MET A 368 -1.73 3.88 -25.63
CA MET A 368 -3.08 3.34 -25.43
C MET A 368 -3.73 3.99 -24.22
N PRO A 369 -5.06 4.04 -24.16
CA PRO A 369 -5.79 4.65 -23.03
C PRO A 369 -5.78 3.76 -21.77
N TYR A 370 -4.59 3.42 -21.29
CA TYR A 370 -4.41 2.51 -20.15
C TYR A 370 -5.15 2.96 -18.90
N TYR A 371 -5.02 4.23 -18.55
CA TYR A 371 -5.67 4.79 -17.37
C TYR A 371 -7.18 4.90 -17.56
N GLN A 372 -7.62 5.37 -18.72
CA GLN A 372 -9.04 5.53 -19.03
C GLN A 372 -9.79 4.19 -19.02
N ALA A 373 -9.16 3.14 -19.56
CA ALA A 373 -9.73 1.79 -19.57
C ALA A 373 -9.59 1.04 -18.24
N ALA A 374 -8.76 1.53 -17.31
CA ALA A 374 -8.49 0.82 -16.06
C ALA A 374 -9.75 0.68 -15.20
N VAL A 375 -10.17 -0.54 -14.95
CA VAL A 375 -11.28 -0.86 -14.03
C VAL A 375 -10.82 -0.64 -12.59
N VAL A 376 -11.68 -0.10 -11.73
CA VAL A 376 -11.44 -0.01 -10.30
C VAL A 376 -11.60 -1.40 -9.68
N LYS A 377 -10.57 -1.90 -9.00
CA LYS A 377 -10.56 -3.23 -8.36
C LYS A 377 -10.25 -3.12 -6.86
N PRO A 378 -10.94 -3.91 -6.01
CA PRO A 378 -10.57 -3.99 -4.60
C PRO A 378 -9.39 -4.96 -4.39
N PHE A 379 -8.57 -4.66 -3.40
CA PHE A 379 -7.55 -5.58 -2.93
C PHE A 379 -8.13 -6.82 -2.33
N LYS A 380 -8.36 -7.80 -2.18
CA LYS A 380 -9.12 -8.91 -1.57
C LYS A 380 -10.49 -9.10 -2.21
N GLN A 381 -10.55 -9.01 -3.52
CA GLN A 381 -11.80 -9.09 -4.29
C GLN A 381 -12.78 -10.14 -3.76
N SER A 382 -12.35 -11.40 -3.56
CA SER A 382 -13.25 -12.47 -3.07
C SER A 382 -13.81 -12.19 -1.67
N LYS A 383 -13.06 -11.54 -0.77
CA LYS A 383 -13.56 -11.15 0.55
C LYS A 383 -14.55 -9.99 0.43
N THR A 384 -14.21 -8.99 -0.38
CA THR A 384 -15.03 -7.80 -0.59
C THR A 384 -16.38 -8.17 -1.20
N VAL A 385 -16.38 -8.91 -2.31
CA VAL A 385 -17.62 -9.34 -2.98
C VAL A 385 -18.45 -10.31 -2.11
N GLY A 386 -17.81 -11.13 -1.29
CA GLY A 386 -18.48 -12.08 -0.40
C GLY A 386 -18.98 -11.53 0.95
N ASN A 387 -18.75 -10.24 1.24
CA ASN A 387 -19.21 -9.58 2.46
C ASN A 387 -20.09 -8.38 2.08
N PRO A 388 -21.40 -8.36 2.44
CA PRO A 388 -22.33 -7.32 2.00
C PRO A 388 -21.90 -5.90 2.37
N THR A 389 -21.41 -5.68 3.59
CA THR A 389 -20.94 -4.36 4.05
C THR A 389 -19.76 -3.88 3.21
N LEU A 390 -18.68 -4.69 3.13
CA LEU A 390 -17.50 -4.35 2.32
C LEU A 390 -17.82 -4.20 0.83
N TYR A 391 -18.82 -4.93 0.32
CA TYR A 391 -19.27 -4.81 -1.07
C TYR A 391 -19.95 -3.46 -1.32
N ASN A 392 -20.88 -3.05 -0.46
CA ASN A 392 -21.55 -1.75 -0.57
C ASN A 392 -20.56 -0.58 -0.42
N GLU A 393 -19.61 -0.68 0.52
CA GLU A 393 -18.51 0.28 0.67
C GLU A 393 -17.63 0.33 -0.59
N PHE A 394 -17.34 -0.84 -1.18
CA PHE A 394 -16.58 -0.91 -2.43
C PHE A 394 -17.32 -0.24 -3.59
N LEU A 395 -18.63 -0.39 -3.71
CA LEU A 395 -19.41 0.29 -4.76
C LEU A 395 -19.29 1.82 -4.61
N ASN A 396 -19.37 2.35 -3.39
CA ASN A 396 -19.14 3.77 -3.14
C ASN A 396 -17.69 4.20 -3.47
N ALA A 397 -16.70 3.39 -3.07
CA ALA A 397 -15.29 3.63 -3.42
C ALA A 397 -15.05 3.62 -4.94
N GLN A 398 -15.74 2.74 -5.66
CA GLN A 398 -15.69 2.61 -7.11
C GLN A 398 -16.27 3.86 -7.79
N ILE A 399 -17.42 4.35 -7.34
CA ILE A 399 -18.02 5.61 -7.81
C ILE A 399 -17.05 6.78 -7.62
N LEU A 400 -16.48 6.94 -6.43
CA LEU A 400 -15.53 8.02 -6.13
C LEU A 400 -14.27 7.95 -7.01
N ALA A 401 -13.67 6.75 -7.15
CA ALA A 401 -12.49 6.56 -7.99
C ALA A 401 -12.80 6.78 -9.48
N TRP A 402 -13.99 6.42 -9.94
CA TRP A 402 -14.49 6.70 -11.28
C TRP A 402 -14.69 8.20 -11.53
N GLN A 403 -15.33 8.90 -10.60
CA GLN A 403 -15.52 10.34 -10.67
C GLN A 403 -14.17 11.08 -10.74
N TYR A 404 -13.21 10.67 -9.92
CA TYR A 404 -11.85 11.21 -9.96
C TYR A 404 -11.17 10.98 -11.31
N LYS A 405 -11.18 9.72 -11.79
CA LYS A 405 -10.54 9.34 -13.05
C LYS A 405 -11.12 10.07 -14.27
N ASN A 406 -12.41 10.31 -14.27
CA ASN A 406 -13.14 10.91 -15.40
C ASN A 406 -13.50 12.39 -15.20
N HIS A 407 -12.93 13.04 -14.16
CA HIS A 407 -13.10 14.48 -13.92
C HIS A 407 -14.57 14.92 -13.73
N LEU A 408 -15.40 14.04 -13.15
CA LEU A 408 -16.84 14.27 -13.01
C LEU A 408 -17.20 15.10 -11.79
N MET A 409 -16.35 15.06 -10.75
CA MET A 409 -16.52 15.77 -9.50
C MET A 409 -15.20 16.41 -9.07
N PRO A 410 -15.23 17.55 -8.35
CA PRO A 410 -14.01 18.14 -7.83
C PRO A 410 -13.34 17.22 -6.81
N PRO A 411 -12.01 17.19 -6.72
CA PRO A 411 -11.27 16.35 -5.76
C PRO A 411 -11.76 16.45 -4.31
N SER A 412 -12.20 17.65 -3.87
CA SER A 412 -12.75 17.87 -2.53
C SER A 412 -14.07 17.13 -2.26
N ALA A 413 -14.81 16.78 -3.30
CA ALA A 413 -16.02 15.95 -3.18
C ALA A 413 -15.71 14.45 -3.15
N VAL A 414 -14.54 14.04 -3.64
CA VAL A 414 -14.12 12.63 -3.78
C VAL A 414 -13.26 12.18 -2.62
N PHE A 415 -12.30 13.01 -2.21
CA PHE A 415 -11.27 12.65 -1.23
C PHE A 415 -11.50 13.29 0.15
N ASP A 416 -10.94 12.67 1.18
CA ASP A 416 -10.48 13.41 2.35
C ASP A 416 -9.39 14.38 1.86
N ILE A 417 -9.83 15.60 1.57
CA ILE A 417 -9.01 16.57 0.85
C ILE A 417 -7.83 17.07 1.70
N ASP A 418 -7.94 16.99 3.02
CA ASP A 418 -6.85 17.33 3.93
C ASP A 418 -5.71 16.31 3.82
N LYS A 419 -6.04 15.01 3.85
CA LYS A 419 -5.06 13.91 3.71
C LYS A 419 -4.42 13.91 2.31
N LEU A 420 -5.22 14.18 1.27
CA LEU A 420 -4.70 14.27 -0.09
C LEU A 420 -3.72 15.44 -0.26
N ALA A 421 -4.06 16.61 0.26
CA ALA A 421 -3.20 17.79 0.19
C ALA A 421 -1.88 17.61 0.97
N LYS A 422 -1.94 16.98 2.14
CA LYS A 422 -0.76 16.58 2.90
C LYS A 422 0.16 15.65 2.09
N TYR A 423 -0.42 14.62 1.49
CA TYR A 423 0.34 13.64 0.70
C TYR A 423 1.08 14.31 -0.46
N TYR A 424 0.40 15.12 -1.27
CA TYR A 424 1.03 15.80 -2.41
C TYR A 424 2.07 16.84 -1.98
N ALA A 425 1.83 17.59 -0.92
CA ALA A 425 2.83 18.51 -0.36
C ALA A 425 4.07 17.77 0.19
N MET A 426 3.88 16.61 0.82
CA MET A 426 4.99 15.79 1.32
C MET A 426 5.79 15.14 0.19
N LEU A 427 5.15 14.80 -0.95
CA LEU A 427 5.86 14.32 -2.12
C LEU A 427 6.81 15.37 -2.71
N GLU A 428 6.50 16.66 -2.59
CA GLU A 428 7.45 17.72 -2.99
C GLU A 428 8.71 17.71 -2.11
N LEU A 429 8.55 17.57 -0.79
CA LEU A 429 9.68 17.49 0.13
C LEU A 429 10.51 16.23 -0.09
N THR A 430 9.86 15.07 -0.19
CA THR A 430 10.53 13.77 -0.30
C THR A 430 11.02 13.49 -1.72
N GLN A 431 10.44 14.14 -2.74
CA GLN A 431 10.68 13.91 -4.15
C GLN A 431 10.38 12.48 -4.61
N GLY A 432 9.47 11.80 -3.91
CA GLY A 432 9.08 10.41 -4.15
C GLY A 432 8.04 10.27 -5.28
N ARG A 433 8.38 10.65 -6.50
CA ARG A 433 7.41 10.82 -7.61
C ARG A 433 6.81 9.53 -8.15
N HIS A 434 7.52 8.41 -8.01
CA HIS A 434 7.01 7.14 -8.52
C HIS A 434 5.65 6.74 -7.91
N GLY A 435 5.41 7.10 -6.65
CA GLY A 435 4.13 6.88 -5.96
C GLY A 435 2.92 7.60 -6.58
N MET A 436 3.15 8.62 -7.43
CA MET A 436 2.09 9.37 -8.12
C MET A 436 1.65 8.74 -9.45
N ALA A 437 2.41 7.78 -9.99
CA ALA A 437 2.03 7.10 -11.21
C ALA A 437 0.63 6.48 -11.04
N TRP A 438 -0.26 6.63 -12.04
CA TRP A 438 -1.64 6.16 -11.94
C TRP A 438 -1.74 4.67 -11.54
N HIS A 439 -0.83 3.85 -12.03
CA HIS A 439 -0.76 2.42 -11.71
C HIS A 439 -0.21 2.13 -10.30
N ASN A 440 0.35 3.13 -9.62
CA ASN A 440 0.76 3.04 -8.20
C ASN A 440 -0.26 3.67 -7.25
N GLN A 441 -1.25 4.41 -7.72
CA GLN A 441 -2.26 5.01 -6.84
C GLN A 441 -3.07 3.92 -6.12
N ARG A 442 -3.17 4.06 -4.81
CA ARG A 442 -3.94 3.19 -3.91
C ARG A 442 -4.75 4.06 -2.98
N PHE A 443 -6.01 3.70 -2.81
CA PHE A 443 -6.93 4.46 -1.99
C PHE A 443 -7.62 3.56 -0.97
N TYR A 444 -7.70 4.03 0.24
CA TYR A 444 -8.58 3.48 1.26
C TYR A 444 -9.91 4.21 1.19
N PHE A 445 -11.01 3.45 1.16
CA PHE A 445 -12.33 4.03 1.35
C PHE A 445 -12.58 4.18 2.84
N ASN A 446 -12.73 5.42 3.29
CA ASN A 446 -13.08 5.73 4.67
C ASN A 446 -14.60 5.61 4.85
N PRO A 447 -15.11 4.56 5.54
CA PRO A 447 -16.54 4.32 5.66
C PRO A 447 -17.26 5.37 6.51
N VAL A 448 -16.53 6.09 7.38
CA VAL A 448 -17.12 7.15 8.20
C VAL A 448 -17.40 8.41 7.38
N LEU A 449 -16.46 8.82 6.56
CA LEU A 449 -16.58 10.02 5.72
C LEU A 449 -17.28 9.76 4.37
N CYS A 450 -17.41 8.50 3.95
CA CYS A 450 -17.78 8.11 2.59
C CYS A 450 -16.90 8.80 1.53
N LYS A 451 -15.57 8.81 1.75
CA LYS A 451 -14.56 9.44 0.90
C LYS A 451 -13.33 8.55 0.74
N LEU A 452 -12.52 8.85 -0.26
CA LEU A 452 -11.23 8.19 -0.47
C LEU A 452 -10.11 8.89 0.32
N GLU A 453 -9.19 8.10 0.90
CA GLU A 453 -7.96 8.55 1.51
C GLU A 453 -6.77 7.93 0.75
N PRO A 454 -5.73 8.69 0.32
CA PRO A 454 -4.59 8.15 -0.40
C PRO A 454 -3.71 7.30 0.52
N ILE A 455 -3.11 6.25 -0.04
CA ILE A 455 -2.10 5.43 0.64
C ILE A 455 -0.76 5.70 -0.03
N ALA A 456 0.15 6.33 0.70
CA ALA A 456 1.50 6.65 0.25
C ALA A 456 2.39 5.39 0.28
N TYR A 457 3.07 5.11 -0.83
CA TYR A 457 4.06 4.03 -0.94
C TYR A 457 4.82 4.15 -2.26
N ASP A 458 5.94 3.42 -2.40
CA ASP A 458 6.67 3.22 -3.66
C ASP A 458 7.12 4.53 -4.33
N GLY A 459 7.69 5.44 -3.53
CA GLY A 459 8.10 6.75 -4.02
C GLY A 459 9.39 6.74 -4.85
N PHE A 460 10.30 5.77 -4.62
CA PHE A 460 11.68 5.81 -5.11
C PHE A 460 12.08 4.66 -6.03
N ALA A 461 11.16 3.97 -6.70
CA ALA A 461 11.50 2.88 -7.62
C ALA A 461 12.42 3.34 -8.77
N ASP A 462 12.17 4.53 -9.33
CA ASP A 462 12.95 5.13 -10.43
C ASP A 462 13.67 6.41 -9.97
N TYR A 463 14.41 6.31 -8.87
CA TYR A 463 15.05 7.45 -8.25
C TYR A 463 16.01 8.18 -9.19
N THR A 464 15.64 9.39 -9.59
CA THR A 464 16.54 10.35 -10.22
C THR A 464 16.65 11.59 -9.33
N LYS A 465 17.89 12.02 -9.04
CA LYS A 465 18.10 13.27 -8.28
C LYS A 465 17.59 14.44 -9.14
N LEU A 466 16.43 14.99 -8.77
CA LEU A 466 15.86 16.13 -9.47
C LEU A 466 16.64 17.41 -9.12
N LYS A 467 16.79 18.29 -10.11
CA LYS A 467 17.33 19.61 -9.84
C LYS A 467 16.29 20.44 -9.09
N PRO A 468 16.68 21.21 -8.06
CA PRO A 468 15.79 22.12 -7.39
C PRO A 468 15.17 23.17 -8.35
N GLY A 469 14.00 23.70 -7.98
CA GLY A 469 13.38 24.85 -8.64
C GLY A 469 11.90 24.66 -8.98
N ILE A 470 11.17 25.76 -9.10
CA ILE A 470 9.73 25.82 -9.38
C ILE A 470 9.29 24.98 -10.58
N LYS A 471 10.14 24.89 -11.61
CA LYS A 471 9.86 24.11 -12.84
C LYS A 471 9.72 22.62 -12.60
N ASN A 472 10.17 22.14 -11.44
CA ASN A 472 10.04 20.75 -11.01
C ASN A 472 8.92 20.56 -9.97
N ASN A 473 8.23 21.62 -9.57
CA ASN A 473 7.06 21.51 -8.69
C ASN A 473 5.86 20.93 -9.45
N TYR A 474 5.11 20.05 -8.83
CA TYR A 474 3.99 19.33 -9.46
C TYR A 474 2.88 20.25 -9.94
N ALA A 475 2.51 21.24 -9.13
CA ALA A 475 1.49 22.20 -9.51
C ALA A 475 1.96 23.05 -10.71
N TYR A 476 3.20 23.50 -10.69
CA TYR A 476 3.77 24.29 -11.78
C TYR A 476 3.84 23.48 -13.09
N ILE A 477 4.25 22.22 -13.01
CA ILE A 477 4.27 21.31 -14.17
C ILE A 477 2.83 21.11 -14.67
N ALA A 478 1.87 20.81 -13.79
CA ALA A 478 0.48 20.61 -14.15
C ALA A 478 -0.11 21.80 -14.93
N LEU A 479 0.20 23.02 -14.51
CA LEU A 479 -0.34 24.24 -15.08
C LEU A 479 0.36 24.73 -16.36
N ASN A 480 1.63 24.34 -16.57
CA ASN A 480 2.45 24.87 -17.65
C ASN A 480 2.87 23.84 -18.71
N SER A 481 2.48 22.57 -18.56
CA SER A 481 2.99 21.48 -19.41
C SER A 481 2.46 21.47 -20.85
N GLY A 482 1.31 22.10 -21.15
CA GLY A 482 0.73 22.04 -22.49
C GLY A 482 0.65 20.62 -23.08
N ASP A 483 0.44 20.51 -24.40
CA ASP A 483 0.26 19.21 -25.09
C ASP A 483 1.53 18.33 -25.19
N THR A 484 2.67 18.77 -24.69
CA THR A 484 3.97 18.16 -25.03
C THR A 484 4.49 17.14 -24.03
N LEU A 485 3.83 16.91 -22.89
CA LEU A 485 4.38 16.07 -21.84
C LEU A 485 3.77 14.67 -21.81
N LYS A 486 4.60 13.66 -21.96
CA LYS A 486 4.33 12.24 -21.60
C LYS A 486 4.03 12.04 -20.09
N ILE A 487 3.76 13.12 -19.35
CA ILE A 487 3.55 13.19 -17.91
C ILE A 487 2.16 12.69 -17.50
N HIS A 488 1.27 12.39 -18.44
CA HIS A 488 -0.08 11.86 -18.18
C HIS A 488 -0.11 10.57 -17.33
N GLU A 489 1.02 9.88 -17.21
CA GLU A 489 1.14 8.69 -16.37
C GLU A 489 1.36 9.02 -14.89
N TYR A 490 1.86 10.23 -14.55
CA TYR A 490 2.38 10.55 -13.24
C TYR A 490 1.54 11.56 -12.45
N LEU A 491 0.83 12.46 -13.11
CA LEU A 491 0.18 13.58 -12.45
C LEU A 491 -1.30 13.66 -12.78
N ASN A 492 -2.10 13.80 -11.74
CA ASN A 492 -3.50 14.14 -11.90
C ASN A 492 -3.63 15.68 -11.82
N TYR A 493 -3.69 16.32 -12.98
CA TYR A 493 -3.74 17.78 -13.09
C TYR A 493 -4.98 18.41 -12.51
N ASP A 494 -6.08 17.64 -12.40
CA ASP A 494 -7.34 18.14 -11.91
C ASP A 494 -7.31 18.56 -10.47
N LEU A 495 -6.38 18.01 -9.68
CA LEU A 495 -6.17 18.45 -8.30
C LEU A 495 -5.94 19.97 -8.23
N PHE A 496 -5.22 20.50 -9.20
CA PHE A 496 -4.88 21.93 -9.25
C PHE A 496 -5.92 22.80 -9.95
N THR A 497 -7.11 22.28 -10.26
CA THR A 497 -8.31 23.02 -10.61
C THR A 497 -9.26 23.23 -9.42
N ASP A 498 -9.05 22.51 -8.32
CA ASP A 498 -9.86 22.61 -7.10
C ASP A 498 -9.24 23.62 -6.11
N SER A 499 -9.92 24.72 -5.87
CA SER A 499 -9.44 25.77 -4.98
C SER A 499 -9.28 25.33 -3.54
N VAL A 500 -10.10 24.37 -3.05
CA VAL A 500 -9.99 23.79 -1.70
C VAL A 500 -8.71 22.97 -1.58
N PHE A 501 -8.41 22.15 -2.59
CA PHE A 501 -7.16 21.40 -2.65
C PHE A 501 -5.95 22.34 -2.66
N ILE A 502 -5.93 23.33 -3.53
CA ILE A 502 -4.81 24.26 -3.68
C ILE A 502 -4.54 25.01 -2.37
N TYR A 503 -5.59 25.52 -1.70
CA TYR A 503 -5.43 26.21 -0.43
C TYR A 503 -4.75 25.30 0.62
N LYS A 504 -5.23 24.06 0.78
CA LYS A 504 -4.66 23.10 1.71
C LYS A 504 -3.25 22.66 1.29
N TYR A 505 -3.02 22.40 0.01
CA TYR A 505 -1.69 22.04 -0.53
C TYR A 505 -0.63 23.12 -0.22
N LEU A 506 -0.94 24.39 -0.47
CA LEU A 506 -0.03 25.50 -0.16
C LEU A 506 0.20 25.66 1.35
N LYS A 507 -0.83 25.45 2.17
CA LYS A 507 -0.72 25.41 3.64
C LYS A 507 0.29 24.37 4.08
N TYR A 508 0.19 23.13 3.58
CA TYR A 508 1.08 22.03 3.95
C TYR A 508 2.46 22.16 3.33
N LEU A 509 2.56 22.70 2.13
CA LEU A 509 3.86 22.96 1.50
C LEU A 509 4.68 23.96 2.33
N ARG A 510 4.04 25.03 2.89
CA ARG A 510 4.70 25.94 3.87
C ARG A 510 5.14 25.19 5.12
N LYS A 511 4.25 24.38 5.70
CA LYS A 511 4.53 23.59 6.91
C LYS A 511 5.74 22.69 6.72
N TYR A 512 5.79 21.91 5.61
CA TYR A 512 6.86 20.94 5.38
C TYR A 512 8.17 21.56 4.92
N ALA A 513 8.11 22.76 4.34
CA ALA A 513 9.31 23.53 4.02
C ALA A 513 9.89 24.29 5.22
N ASP A 514 9.21 24.31 6.37
CA ASP A 514 9.71 24.96 7.59
C ASP A 514 10.89 24.16 8.16
N PRO A 515 12.04 24.81 8.47
CA PRO A 515 13.17 24.17 9.11
C PRO A 515 12.84 23.48 10.45
N GLU A 516 11.89 24.03 11.22
CA GLU A 516 11.47 23.43 12.50
C GLU A 516 10.82 22.07 12.28
N PHE A 517 9.97 21.93 11.26
CA PHE A 517 9.36 20.65 10.87
C PHE A 517 10.43 19.62 10.52
N ILE A 518 11.39 19.99 9.67
CA ILE A 518 12.49 19.08 9.28
C ILE A 518 13.31 18.67 10.50
N ASN A 519 13.78 19.65 11.29
CA ASN A 519 14.65 19.39 12.44
C ASN A 519 13.96 18.51 13.50
N LYS A 520 12.68 18.75 13.79
CA LYS A 520 11.88 17.94 14.72
C LYS A 520 11.82 16.48 14.26
N ASN A 521 11.45 16.24 13.02
CA ASN A 521 11.30 14.90 12.46
C ASN A 521 12.66 14.18 12.36
N MET A 522 13.70 14.88 11.91
CA MET A 522 15.05 14.30 11.83
C MET A 522 15.63 13.97 13.22
N ALA A 523 15.28 14.72 14.25
CA ALA A 523 15.64 14.40 15.64
C ALA A 523 14.89 13.15 16.14
N GLU A 524 13.61 13.02 15.81
CA GLU A 524 12.77 11.86 16.19
C GLU A 524 13.25 10.57 15.51
N PHE A 525 13.55 10.62 14.23
CA PHE A 525 13.94 9.44 13.43
C PHE A 525 15.45 9.18 13.41
N GLY A 526 16.25 10.11 13.93
CA GLY A 526 17.72 10.14 13.78
C GLY A 526 18.42 8.88 14.27
N GLY A 527 17.98 8.32 15.39
CA GLY A 527 18.55 7.09 15.95
C GLY A 527 18.36 5.90 15.02
N ASP A 528 17.13 5.65 14.58
CA ASP A 528 16.78 4.56 13.66
C ASP A 528 17.42 4.78 12.28
N MET A 529 17.47 6.02 11.81
CA MET A 529 18.09 6.39 10.54
C MET A 529 19.58 6.03 10.52
N LEU A 530 20.34 6.43 11.54
CA LEU A 530 21.77 6.11 11.66
C LEU A 530 22.00 4.60 11.78
N TYR A 531 21.13 3.91 12.50
CA TYR A 531 21.19 2.45 12.64
C TYR A 531 21.03 1.76 11.28
N TYR A 532 19.96 2.08 10.52
CA TYR A 532 19.73 1.49 9.20
C TYR A 532 20.77 1.93 8.16
N ASP A 533 21.26 3.16 8.22
CA ASP A 533 22.37 3.63 7.38
C ASP A 533 23.63 2.76 7.61
N SER A 534 23.94 2.46 8.87
CA SER A 534 25.07 1.58 9.21
C SER A 534 24.92 0.17 8.67
N LEU A 535 23.72 -0.42 8.75
CA LEU A 535 23.44 -1.75 8.18
C LEU A 535 23.55 -1.77 6.66
N LEU A 536 23.05 -0.73 5.99
CA LEU A 536 23.13 -0.61 4.53
C LEU A 536 24.56 -0.48 4.06
N LYS A 537 25.40 0.32 4.72
CA LYS A 537 26.83 0.50 4.40
C LYS A 537 27.67 -0.77 4.54
N LEU A 538 27.27 -1.70 5.41
CA LEU A 538 27.95 -3.01 5.51
C LEU A 538 27.88 -3.81 4.21
N GLU A 539 26.78 -3.74 3.48
CA GLU A 539 26.58 -4.51 2.25
C GLU A 539 26.77 -3.68 0.98
N PHE A 540 26.45 -2.40 1.04
CA PHE A 540 26.47 -1.46 -0.07
C PHE A 540 27.44 -0.30 0.23
N PRO A 541 28.77 -0.54 0.15
CA PRO A 541 29.78 0.45 0.56
C PRO A 541 29.74 1.75 -0.28
N ASP A 542 29.25 1.67 -1.53
CA ASP A 542 29.10 2.82 -2.41
C ASP A 542 27.76 3.56 -2.24
N TYR A 543 26.89 3.03 -1.38
CA TYR A 543 25.67 3.70 -1.02
C TYR A 543 26.00 4.95 -0.19
N ASP A 544 25.57 6.09 -0.68
CA ASP A 544 25.68 7.37 -0.01
C ASP A 544 24.29 7.96 0.25
N PHE A 545 24.05 8.31 1.51
CA PHE A 545 22.80 8.93 1.92
C PHE A 545 23.06 10.37 2.38
N ASP A 546 22.54 11.31 1.59
CA ASP A 546 22.67 12.73 1.86
C ASP A 546 21.55 13.21 2.80
N THR A 547 21.86 13.42 4.07
CA THR A 547 20.93 13.92 5.08
C THR A 547 20.57 15.39 4.86
N ALA A 548 21.44 16.18 4.22
CA ALA A 548 21.22 17.60 3.94
C ALA A 548 20.14 17.82 2.86
N ARG A 549 19.90 16.82 2.03
CA ARG A 549 18.97 16.88 0.89
C ARG A 549 17.60 17.44 1.27
N TYR A 550 17.00 16.98 2.36
CA TYR A 550 15.65 17.41 2.76
C TYR A 550 15.64 18.88 3.20
N THR A 551 16.71 19.34 3.85
CA THR A 551 16.90 20.76 4.21
C THR A 551 17.10 21.64 2.96
N GLU A 552 17.84 21.15 1.97
CA GLU A 552 18.05 21.83 0.70
C GLU A 552 16.76 21.93 -0.10
N VAL A 553 16.00 20.83 -0.24
CA VAL A 553 14.70 20.83 -0.90
C VAL A 553 13.71 21.77 -0.19
N ALA A 554 13.66 21.74 1.14
CA ALA A 554 12.83 22.67 1.91
C ALA A 554 13.19 24.14 1.68
N ALA A 555 14.49 24.46 1.59
CA ALA A 555 14.98 25.80 1.29
C ALA A 555 14.57 26.23 -0.14
N ASP A 556 14.68 25.33 -1.10
CA ASP A 556 14.27 25.55 -2.47
C ASP A 556 12.74 25.81 -2.57
N ILE A 557 11.91 24.97 -1.92
CA ILE A 557 10.46 25.19 -1.83
C ILE A 557 10.16 26.60 -1.29
N ARG A 558 10.78 27.02 -0.20
CA ARG A 558 10.59 28.37 0.37
C ARG A 558 10.93 29.47 -0.61
N SER A 559 11.96 29.27 -1.43
CA SER A 559 12.44 30.26 -2.38
C SER A 559 11.43 30.54 -3.50
N TYR A 560 10.76 29.53 -4.02
CA TYR A 560 9.80 29.64 -5.12
C TYR A 560 8.33 29.74 -4.70
N LEU A 561 8.01 29.48 -3.44
CA LEU A 561 6.62 29.41 -2.97
C LEU A 561 5.79 30.69 -3.27
N PRO A 562 6.32 31.93 -3.13
CA PRO A 562 5.56 33.14 -3.49
C PRO A 562 5.18 33.20 -4.97
N GLU A 563 6.10 32.79 -5.87
CA GLU A 563 5.86 32.71 -7.32
C GLU A 563 4.81 31.65 -7.65
N LEU A 564 4.90 30.47 -7.01
CA LEU A 564 3.94 29.39 -7.15
C LEU A 564 2.53 29.83 -6.75
N GLU A 565 2.40 30.51 -5.61
CA GLU A 565 1.11 31.04 -5.15
C GLU A 565 0.49 32.02 -6.12
N GLN A 566 1.29 32.92 -6.67
CA GLN A 566 0.83 33.86 -7.66
C GLN A 566 0.36 33.14 -8.94
N THR A 567 1.15 32.18 -9.43
CA THR A 567 0.82 31.38 -10.62
C THR A 567 -0.49 30.62 -10.43
N LEU A 568 -0.68 29.98 -9.28
CA LEU A 568 -1.92 29.25 -8.97
C LEU A 568 -3.14 30.16 -8.88
N LYS A 569 -3.03 31.33 -8.26
CA LYS A 569 -4.13 32.31 -8.19
C LYS A 569 -4.54 32.82 -9.57
N GLU A 570 -3.60 33.11 -10.43
CA GLU A 570 -3.86 33.57 -11.81
C GLU A 570 -4.57 32.49 -12.63
N LYS A 571 -4.15 31.22 -12.52
CA LYS A 571 -4.73 30.10 -13.26
C LYS A 571 -6.12 29.71 -12.77
N ILE A 572 -6.38 29.73 -11.47
CA ILE A 572 -7.73 29.47 -10.92
C ILE A 572 -8.75 30.49 -11.41
N SER A 573 -8.33 31.75 -11.60
CA SER A 573 -9.21 32.81 -12.12
C SER A 573 -9.48 32.69 -13.62
N ASP A 574 -8.72 31.87 -14.34
CA ASP A 574 -8.91 31.62 -15.78
C ASP A 574 -10.04 30.60 -16.01
N THR A 575 -11.23 31.08 -16.28
CA THR A 575 -12.42 30.25 -16.57
C THR A 575 -12.31 29.46 -17.88
N GLY A 576 -11.30 29.72 -18.70
CA GLY A 576 -11.00 28.98 -19.94
C GLY A 576 -10.01 27.82 -19.76
N PHE A 577 -9.39 27.72 -18.58
CA PHE A 577 -8.46 26.63 -18.30
C PHE A 577 -9.18 25.27 -18.34
N ARG A 578 -8.81 24.44 -19.29
CA ARG A 578 -9.29 23.05 -19.42
C ARG A 578 -8.09 22.14 -19.62
N LEU A 579 -8.19 20.94 -19.05
CA LEU A 579 -7.25 19.86 -19.35
C LEU A 579 -7.48 19.37 -20.77
N HIS A 580 -6.39 19.26 -21.55
CA HIS A 580 -6.48 18.71 -22.89
C HIS A 580 -6.65 17.21 -22.84
N SER A 581 -7.70 16.69 -23.49
CA SER A 581 -7.86 15.25 -23.71
C SER A 581 -6.89 14.79 -24.82
N ARG A 582 -6.23 13.67 -24.57
CA ARG A 582 -5.33 13.08 -25.57
C ARG A 582 -6.15 12.33 -26.62
N VAL A 583 -5.78 12.52 -27.90
CA VAL A 583 -6.39 11.75 -29.00
C VAL A 583 -5.62 10.45 -29.22
N TYR A 584 -6.30 9.32 -29.14
CA TYR A 584 -5.74 7.99 -29.37
C TYR A 584 -5.96 7.55 -30.81
N HIS A 585 -4.95 6.95 -31.41
CA HIS A 585 -5.00 6.44 -32.78
C HIS A 585 -4.77 4.92 -32.79
N TYR A 586 -5.56 4.24 -33.57
CA TYR A 586 -5.39 2.81 -33.83
C TYR A 586 -4.37 2.55 -34.92
N THR A 587 -3.53 1.53 -34.70
CA THR A 587 -2.66 0.93 -35.70
C THR A 587 -2.76 -0.58 -35.58
N ASP A 588 -2.60 -1.34 -36.68
CA ASP A 588 -2.66 -2.80 -36.65
C ASP A 588 -1.61 -3.42 -35.71
N SER A 589 -0.50 -2.73 -35.49
CA SER A 589 0.53 -3.13 -34.54
C SER A 589 0.10 -3.10 -33.07
N THR A 590 -1.07 -2.52 -32.73
CA THR A 590 -1.62 -2.50 -31.36
C THR A 590 -2.42 -3.75 -31.00
N ILE A 591 -2.66 -4.66 -31.93
CA ILE A 591 -3.36 -5.92 -31.68
C ILE A 591 -2.37 -7.07 -31.51
N PHE A 592 -2.21 -7.52 -30.27
CA PHE A 592 -1.44 -8.70 -29.91
C PHE A 592 -2.32 -9.66 -29.12
N GLU A 593 -2.43 -10.92 -29.54
CA GLU A 593 -3.24 -11.92 -28.85
C GLU A 593 -4.63 -11.37 -28.45
N ASN A 594 -4.91 -11.27 -27.13
CA ASN A 594 -6.16 -10.76 -26.58
C ASN A 594 -6.03 -9.31 -26.05
N THR A 595 -5.11 -8.51 -26.53
CA THR A 595 -4.87 -7.13 -26.09
C THR A 595 -6.13 -6.24 -26.15
N PRO A 596 -6.96 -6.27 -27.21
CA PRO A 596 -8.18 -5.46 -27.25
C PRO A 596 -9.12 -5.67 -26.07
N ALA A 597 -9.13 -6.88 -25.50
CA ALA A 597 -10.01 -7.20 -24.36
C ALA A 597 -9.72 -6.41 -23.08
N PHE A 598 -8.51 -5.88 -22.92
CA PHE A 598 -8.17 -5.04 -21.77
C PHE A 598 -8.74 -3.61 -21.87
N PHE A 599 -9.21 -3.22 -23.04
CA PHE A 599 -9.81 -1.91 -23.31
C PHE A 599 -11.31 -1.97 -23.57
N VAL A 600 -11.90 -3.14 -23.44
CA VAL A 600 -13.36 -3.33 -23.49
C VAL A 600 -13.82 -3.74 -22.10
N ASN A 601 -14.51 -2.83 -21.42
CA ASN A 601 -14.98 -3.05 -20.05
C ASN A 601 -16.44 -3.51 -20.05
N ALA A 602 -16.72 -4.61 -19.36
CA ALA A 602 -18.07 -5.12 -19.15
C ALA A 602 -18.36 -5.23 -17.65
N TYR A 603 -19.60 -4.84 -17.26
CA TYR A 603 -20.05 -4.82 -15.87
C TYR A 603 -21.38 -5.51 -15.72
N LEU A 604 -21.56 -6.28 -14.66
CA LEU A 604 -22.81 -6.93 -14.29
C LEU A 604 -23.72 -5.91 -13.59
N GLU A 605 -24.72 -5.33 -14.29
CA GLU A 605 -25.58 -4.30 -13.72
C GLU A 605 -26.66 -4.87 -12.81
N GLN A 606 -27.39 -5.88 -13.29
CA GLN A 606 -28.49 -6.48 -12.57
C GLN A 606 -28.63 -7.97 -12.87
N THR A 607 -28.95 -8.74 -11.83
CA THR A 607 -29.34 -10.14 -11.98
C THR A 607 -30.85 -10.26 -11.80
N MET A 608 -31.52 -10.87 -12.80
CA MET A 608 -32.93 -11.25 -12.78
C MET A 608 -33.03 -12.78 -12.62
N GLU A 609 -34.25 -13.35 -12.56
CA GLU A 609 -34.44 -14.79 -12.29
C GLU A 609 -33.69 -15.65 -13.33
N ASP A 610 -33.87 -15.37 -14.64
CA ASP A 610 -33.32 -16.16 -15.75
C ASP A 610 -32.31 -15.39 -16.61
N SER A 611 -32.00 -14.15 -16.29
CA SER A 611 -31.13 -13.32 -17.11
C SER A 611 -30.31 -12.33 -16.29
N VAL A 612 -29.30 -11.79 -16.93
CA VAL A 612 -28.48 -10.71 -16.38
C VAL A 612 -28.35 -9.57 -17.36
N THR A 613 -28.34 -8.35 -16.87
CA THR A 613 -28.05 -7.14 -17.63
C THR A 613 -26.58 -6.79 -17.48
N ILE A 614 -25.90 -6.55 -18.62
CA ILE A 614 -24.47 -6.24 -18.67
C ILE A 614 -24.31 -4.92 -19.44
N SER A 615 -23.58 -3.95 -18.88
CA SER A 615 -23.13 -2.76 -19.60
C SER A 615 -21.74 -2.98 -20.18
N VAL A 616 -21.53 -2.52 -21.41
CA VAL A 616 -20.28 -2.68 -22.16
C VAL A 616 -19.78 -1.32 -22.64
N TYR A 617 -18.50 -1.03 -22.41
CA TYR A 617 -17.82 0.22 -22.74
C TYR A 617 -16.59 -0.05 -23.60
N ASN A 618 -16.48 0.65 -24.74
CA ASN A 618 -15.35 0.49 -25.64
C ASN A 618 -14.33 1.61 -25.47
N TYR A 619 -13.22 1.33 -24.76
CA TYR A 619 -12.04 2.20 -24.67
C TYR A 619 -10.97 1.88 -25.72
N PHE A 620 -11.19 0.84 -26.55
CA PHE A 620 -10.24 0.49 -27.59
C PHE A 620 -10.31 1.52 -28.74
N PRO A 621 -9.17 1.97 -29.31
CA PRO A 621 -9.17 3.03 -30.34
C PRO A 621 -9.61 2.54 -31.73
N ALA A 622 -10.41 1.46 -31.80
CA ALA A 622 -11.08 0.97 -33.02
C ALA A 622 -12.53 0.57 -32.73
N ASP A 623 -13.37 0.57 -33.77
CA ASP A 623 -14.75 0.07 -33.67
C ASP A 623 -14.76 -1.41 -33.32
N ILE A 624 -15.68 -1.82 -32.43
CA ILE A 624 -15.87 -3.23 -32.06
C ILE A 624 -17.30 -3.69 -32.36
N ILE A 625 -17.45 -4.99 -32.55
CA ILE A 625 -18.74 -5.67 -32.77
C ILE A 625 -18.89 -6.73 -31.70
N ILE A 626 -19.92 -6.63 -30.86
CA ILE A 626 -20.21 -7.61 -29.81
C ILE A 626 -20.80 -8.87 -30.44
N LEU A 627 -20.23 -10.04 -30.12
CA LEU A 627 -20.65 -11.33 -30.60
C LEU A 627 -21.60 -12.06 -29.65
N GLY A 628 -21.49 -11.79 -28.34
CA GLY A 628 -22.29 -12.45 -27.34
C GLY A 628 -21.53 -12.66 -26.03
N THR A 629 -22.03 -13.53 -25.15
CA THR A 629 -21.45 -13.85 -23.84
C THR A 629 -21.27 -15.35 -23.65
N GLY A 630 -20.56 -15.73 -22.58
CA GLY A 630 -20.33 -17.15 -22.29
C GLY A 630 -19.90 -17.44 -20.87
N TYR A 631 -20.04 -18.70 -20.45
CA TYR A 631 -19.64 -19.22 -19.13
C TYR A 631 -18.14 -19.53 -19.05
N ASN A 632 -17.47 -19.59 -20.18
CA ASN A 632 -16.03 -19.84 -20.28
C ASN A 632 -15.44 -19.00 -21.43
N ASN A 633 -14.13 -18.87 -21.46
CA ASN A 633 -13.42 -18.06 -22.45
C ASN A 633 -13.20 -18.71 -23.82
N LYS A 634 -13.94 -19.78 -24.15
CA LYS A 634 -13.76 -20.54 -25.42
C LYS A 634 -14.97 -20.48 -26.34
N TYR A 635 -16.18 -20.44 -25.78
CA TYR A 635 -17.41 -20.59 -26.55
C TYR A 635 -18.43 -19.55 -26.16
N VAL A 636 -19.01 -18.90 -27.16
CA VAL A 636 -20.21 -18.06 -27.01
C VAL A 636 -21.41 -18.95 -26.71
N THR A 637 -22.16 -18.67 -25.69
CA THR A 637 -23.36 -19.42 -25.26
C THR A 637 -24.65 -18.66 -25.43
N SER A 638 -24.59 -17.33 -25.58
CA SER A 638 -25.75 -16.47 -25.77
C SER A 638 -25.54 -15.54 -26.97
N TYR A 639 -26.51 -15.51 -27.91
CA TYR A 639 -26.40 -14.85 -29.21
C TYR A 639 -27.50 -13.78 -29.45
N GLN A 640 -28.20 -13.31 -28.45
CA GLN A 640 -29.37 -12.44 -28.68
C GLN A 640 -28.98 -10.99 -28.89
N LEU A 641 -28.39 -10.64 -30.06
CA LEU A 641 -28.18 -9.22 -30.38
C LEU A 641 -28.24 -8.94 -31.88
N PRO A 642 -28.98 -7.92 -32.34
CA PRO A 642 -28.65 -7.25 -33.59
C PRO A 642 -27.25 -6.62 -33.35
N GLU A 643 -26.23 -7.07 -34.08
CA GLU A 643 -24.81 -6.74 -33.95
C GLU A 643 -24.56 -5.30 -33.37
N PRO A 644 -24.43 -5.10 -32.08
CA PRO A 644 -24.18 -3.78 -31.53
C PRO A 644 -22.74 -3.39 -31.81
N GLU A 645 -22.56 -2.47 -32.73
CA GLU A 645 -21.30 -1.83 -33.00
C GLU A 645 -21.03 -0.72 -32.01
N LEU A 646 -19.91 -0.78 -31.29
CA LEU A 646 -19.44 0.31 -30.46
C LEU A 646 -18.29 1.03 -31.15
N LYS A 647 -18.35 2.36 -31.17
CA LYS A 647 -17.37 3.23 -31.82
C LYS A 647 -16.04 3.27 -31.08
N ALA A 648 -15.00 3.57 -31.83
CA ALA A 648 -13.63 3.73 -31.35
C ALA A 648 -13.53 4.86 -30.32
N TYR A 649 -12.80 4.62 -29.24
CA TYR A 649 -12.46 5.66 -28.28
C TYR A 649 -11.33 6.55 -28.84
N ARG A 650 -11.53 7.87 -28.83
CA ARG A 650 -10.59 8.88 -29.35
C ARG A 650 -10.03 9.81 -28.26
N GLY A 651 -10.43 9.64 -27.01
CA GLY A 651 -9.96 10.44 -25.89
C GLY A 651 -11.03 11.30 -25.24
N ASP A 652 -12.24 11.33 -25.78
CA ASP A 652 -13.36 12.14 -25.32
C ASP A 652 -14.51 11.24 -24.81
N GLU A 653 -15.46 10.92 -25.68
CA GLU A 653 -16.65 10.15 -25.31
C GLU A 653 -16.47 8.64 -25.52
N VAL A 654 -16.93 7.86 -24.54
CA VAL A 654 -16.85 6.40 -24.56
C VAL A 654 -18.14 5.82 -25.11
N SER A 655 -18.04 5.08 -26.23
CA SER A 655 -19.19 4.36 -26.78
C SER A 655 -19.55 3.17 -25.89
N ASN A 656 -20.83 3.05 -25.53
CA ASN A 656 -21.34 2.01 -24.65
C ASN A 656 -22.68 1.42 -25.12
N THR A 657 -23.06 0.27 -24.59
CA THR A 657 -24.34 -0.38 -24.79
C THR A 657 -24.68 -1.28 -23.61
N THR A 658 -25.96 -1.59 -23.46
CA THR A 658 -26.45 -2.54 -22.46
C THR A 658 -27.02 -3.77 -23.18
N ILE A 659 -26.65 -4.95 -22.70
CA ILE A 659 -27.11 -6.24 -23.24
C ILE A 659 -27.76 -7.08 -22.15
N ILE A 660 -28.75 -7.87 -22.52
CA ILE A 660 -29.39 -8.86 -21.65
C ILE A 660 -28.94 -10.24 -22.11
N THR A 661 -28.50 -11.09 -21.18
CA THR A 661 -27.93 -12.40 -21.46
C THR A 661 -28.26 -13.40 -20.35
N ASP A 662 -27.87 -14.66 -20.53
CA ASP A 662 -28.12 -15.74 -19.58
C ASP A 662 -27.40 -15.53 -18.24
N THR A 663 -28.03 -15.96 -17.14
CA THR A 663 -27.43 -16.01 -15.82
C THR A 663 -26.15 -16.84 -15.83
N GLY A 664 -25.11 -16.39 -15.12
CA GLY A 664 -23.81 -17.07 -15.04
C GLY A 664 -22.84 -16.74 -16.18
N SER A 665 -23.18 -15.87 -17.12
CA SER A 665 -22.24 -15.33 -18.10
C SER A 665 -21.13 -14.53 -17.40
N VAL A 666 -19.86 -14.92 -17.64
CA VAL A 666 -18.66 -14.30 -17.03
C VAL A 666 -17.68 -13.74 -18.05
N TYR A 667 -17.94 -13.97 -19.34
CA TYR A 667 -17.11 -13.50 -20.45
C TYR A 667 -17.95 -12.85 -21.54
N LEU A 668 -17.43 -11.75 -22.10
CA LEU A 668 -17.93 -11.03 -23.25
C LEU A 668 -17.06 -11.37 -24.47
N PHE A 669 -17.66 -11.72 -25.59
CA PHE A 669 -16.98 -11.98 -26.86
C PHE A 669 -17.28 -10.85 -27.84
N PHE A 670 -16.24 -10.37 -28.51
CA PHE A 670 -16.36 -9.29 -29.51
C PHE A 670 -15.28 -9.43 -30.59
N MET A 671 -15.46 -8.71 -31.69
CA MET A 671 -14.48 -8.55 -32.77
C MET A 671 -14.09 -7.09 -32.88
N VAL A 672 -12.85 -6.82 -33.31
CA VAL A 672 -12.44 -5.51 -33.78
C VAL A 672 -12.80 -5.40 -35.26
N ARG A 673 -13.46 -4.31 -35.67
CA ARG A 673 -13.84 -4.11 -37.05
C ARG A 673 -12.64 -4.18 -38.00
N GLY A 674 -12.72 -5.03 -39.02
CA GLY A 674 -11.62 -5.28 -39.97
C GLY A 674 -10.68 -6.43 -39.56
N HIS A 675 -10.84 -7.02 -38.39
CA HIS A 675 -10.14 -8.23 -37.96
C HIS A 675 -11.05 -9.47 -38.02
N MET A 676 -10.47 -10.62 -38.28
CA MET A 676 -11.20 -11.88 -38.33
C MET A 676 -11.24 -12.64 -37.00
N ASP A 677 -10.36 -12.23 -36.06
CA ASP A 677 -10.26 -12.87 -34.76
C ASP A 677 -11.30 -12.31 -33.75
N SER A 678 -11.80 -13.18 -32.88
CA SER A 678 -12.64 -12.81 -31.77
C SER A 678 -11.79 -12.64 -30.50
N PHE A 679 -12.15 -11.66 -29.69
CA PHE A 679 -11.51 -11.31 -28.43
C PHE A 679 -12.46 -11.57 -27.25
N VAL A 680 -11.90 -11.81 -26.06
CA VAL A 680 -12.67 -12.21 -24.88
C VAL A 680 -12.31 -11.33 -23.70
N ALA A 681 -13.26 -10.51 -23.23
CA ALA A 681 -13.14 -9.72 -22.03
C ALA A 681 -13.86 -10.38 -20.84
N GLU A 682 -13.33 -10.22 -19.61
CA GLU A 682 -14.01 -10.66 -18.39
C GLU A 682 -15.12 -9.67 -18.03
N ILE A 683 -16.29 -10.19 -17.60
CA ILE A 683 -17.37 -9.38 -17.05
C ILE A 683 -17.06 -9.16 -15.56
N ASN A 684 -16.92 -7.90 -15.17
CA ASN A 684 -16.71 -7.52 -13.77
C ASN A 684 -17.98 -7.85 -12.94
N PRO A 685 -17.85 -8.50 -11.77
CA PRO A 685 -18.99 -8.96 -10.98
C PRO A 685 -19.66 -7.85 -10.14
N TRP A 686 -19.57 -6.62 -10.57
CA TRP A 686 -20.18 -5.43 -9.96
C TRP A 686 -20.69 -4.48 -11.03
N PRO A 687 -21.62 -3.58 -10.68
CA PRO A 687 -22.18 -2.61 -11.63
C PRO A 687 -21.17 -1.56 -12.09
N HIS A 688 -21.47 -0.93 -13.21
CA HIS A 688 -20.72 0.24 -13.67
C HIS A 688 -20.78 1.36 -12.62
N PRO A 689 -19.69 2.08 -12.34
CA PRO A 689 -19.62 3.08 -11.27
C PRO A 689 -20.26 4.42 -11.64
N ASP A 690 -21.51 4.43 -12.06
CA ASP A 690 -22.24 5.66 -12.37
C ASP A 690 -22.86 6.31 -11.13
N GLY A 691 -23.11 7.61 -11.22
CA GLY A 691 -23.91 8.39 -10.28
C GLY A 691 -23.13 9.00 -9.13
N LEU A 692 -23.82 9.22 -8.02
CA LEU A 692 -23.32 9.88 -6.82
C LEU A 692 -23.34 8.94 -5.62
N THR A 693 -22.37 9.10 -4.73
CA THR A 693 -22.43 8.43 -3.42
C THR A 693 -23.59 9.00 -2.58
N PRO A 694 -24.05 8.26 -1.54
CA PRO A 694 -25.07 8.78 -0.62
C PRO A 694 -24.69 10.12 0.00
N GLN A 695 -23.43 10.26 0.43
CA GLN A 695 -22.91 11.50 1.01
C GLN A 695 -23.01 12.68 0.03
N GLN A 696 -22.63 12.47 -1.24
CA GLN A 696 -22.70 13.50 -2.27
C GLN A 696 -24.16 13.90 -2.58
N ARG A 697 -25.08 12.93 -2.66
CA ARG A 697 -26.52 13.21 -2.86
C ARG A 697 -27.10 14.06 -1.74
N LEU A 698 -26.76 13.76 -0.49
CA LEU A 698 -27.17 14.54 0.66
C LEU A 698 -26.60 15.97 0.60
N ALA A 699 -25.31 16.09 0.31
CA ALA A 699 -24.62 17.37 0.25
C ALA A 699 -25.16 18.29 -0.87
N GLN A 700 -25.54 17.74 -2.02
CA GLN A 700 -26.12 18.52 -3.13
C GLN A 700 -27.51 19.08 -2.82
N ASN A 701 -28.27 18.38 -1.98
CA ASN A 701 -29.67 18.74 -1.68
C ASN A 701 -29.81 19.57 -0.39
N ALA A 702 -28.71 19.76 0.36
CA ALA A 702 -28.77 20.49 1.63
C ALA A 702 -28.56 22.00 1.43
N ARG A 703 -29.54 22.81 1.87
CA ARG A 703 -29.45 24.24 1.86
C ARG A 703 -29.84 24.78 3.21
N LEU A 704 -29.13 25.77 3.74
CA LEU A 704 -29.45 26.35 5.05
C LEU A 704 -30.82 27.03 5.07
N GLU A 705 -31.27 27.51 3.93
CA GLU A 705 -32.60 28.14 3.77
C GLU A 705 -33.73 27.13 4.02
N ASP A 706 -33.53 25.85 3.75
CA ASP A 706 -34.52 24.79 3.94
C ASP A 706 -34.77 24.49 5.43
N TYR A 707 -33.92 25.00 6.30
CA TYR A 707 -33.99 24.80 7.76
C TYR A 707 -34.60 25.98 8.52
N ALA A 708 -35.11 27.01 7.81
CA ALA A 708 -35.60 28.27 8.40
C ALA A 708 -36.78 28.07 9.37
N ASP A 709 -37.54 26.99 9.24
CA ASP A 709 -38.71 26.71 10.11
C ASP A 709 -38.29 26.33 11.53
N PHE A 710 -37.10 25.73 11.70
CA PHE A 710 -36.60 25.24 13.02
C PHE A 710 -35.21 25.77 13.38
N MET A 711 -34.55 26.50 12.48
CA MET A 711 -33.18 26.99 12.68
C MET A 711 -33.04 28.47 12.28
N LYS A 712 -32.38 29.27 13.10
CA LYS A 712 -32.06 30.68 12.82
C LYS A 712 -30.58 30.81 12.49
N VAL A 713 -30.27 31.58 11.44
CA VAL A 713 -28.88 31.93 11.08
C VAL A 713 -28.52 33.29 11.69
N ASP A 714 -27.50 33.31 12.55
CA ASP A 714 -26.93 34.53 13.15
C ASP A 714 -25.42 34.54 12.90
N GLY A 715 -25.00 35.08 11.78
CA GLY A 715 -23.61 35.08 11.33
C GLY A 715 -23.09 33.68 11.11
N LYS A 716 -22.14 33.26 11.96
CA LYS A 716 -21.56 31.90 11.96
C LYS A 716 -22.26 30.94 12.94
N ARG A 717 -23.34 31.36 13.56
CA ARG A 717 -24.14 30.53 14.47
C ARG A 717 -25.42 30.09 13.80
N LEU A 718 -25.72 28.81 13.91
CA LEU A 718 -26.98 28.20 13.49
C LEU A 718 -27.69 27.74 14.76
N ILE A 719 -28.82 28.42 15.06
CA ILE A 719 -29.48 28.31 16.36
C ILE A 719 -30.81 27.57 16.22
N VAL A 720 -30.96 26.45 16.91
CA VAL A 720 -32.23 25.76 17.15
C VAL A 720 -32.83 26.36 18.42
N PRO A 721 -33.93 27.13 18.31
CA PRO A 721 -34.52 27.84 19.45
C PRO A 721 -35.25 26.86 20.38
N ALA A 722 -35.61 27.33 21.57
CA ALA A 722 -36.52 26.62 22.49
C ALA A 722 -37.88 26.33 21.85
N GLY A 723 -38.46 25.14 22.16
CA GLY A 723 -39.75 24.68 21.65
C GLY A 723 -39.64 23.39 20.84
N ASP A 724 -40.80 22.91 20.37
CA ASP A 724 -40.90 21.65 19.62
C ASP A 724 -40.65 21.90 18.14
N HIS A 725 -39.70 21.13 17.55
CA HIS A 725 -39.34 21.22 16.13
C HIS A 725 -39.33 19.80 15.54
N GLN A 726 -40.30 19.49 14.67
CA GLN A 726 -40.34 18.25 13.94
C GLN A 726 -39.66 18.42 12.57
N VAL A 727 -38.68 17.54 12.26
CA VAL A 727 -37.86 17.61 11.06
C VAL A 727 -37.93 16.27 10.32
N ASN A 728 -38.38 16.32 9.04
CA ASN A 728 -38.51 15.15 8.19
C ASN A 728 -37.59 15.20 6.94
N ILE A 729 -36.55 16.01 6.99
CA ILE A 729 -35.56 16.18 5.91
C ILE A 729 -34.15 15.96 6.48
N PRO A 730 -33.16 15.57 5.65
CA PRO A 730 -31.76 15.54 6.07
C PRO A 730 -31.25 16.95 6.41
N VAL A 731 -30.64 17.09 7.57
CA VAL A 731 -29.99 18.32 8.06
C VAL A 731 -28.49 18.22 7.92
N ILE A 732 -27.88 19.00 7.04
CA ILE A 732 -26.44 19.02 6.81
C ILE A 732 -25.88 20.41 7.16
N ILE A 733 -25.03 20.47 8.18
CA ILE A 733 -24.38 21.70 8.61
C ILE A 733 -22.97 21.76 7.99
N PRO A 734 -22.69 22.74 7.12
CA PRO A 734 -21.38 22.86 6.48
C PRO A 734 -20.28 23.30 7.46
N GLU A 735 -19.02 23.17 7.04
CA GLU A 735 -17.83 23.62 7.77
C GLU A 735 -17.88 25.16 8.01
N GLY A 736 -17.36 25.60 9.15
CA GLY A 736 -17.14 27.01 9.46
C GLY A 736 -18.30 27.71 10.20
N TYR A 737 -19.28 26.94 10.68
CA TYR A 737 -20.34 27.40 11.58
C TYR A 737 -20.16 26.85 13.01
N THR A 738 -21.13 27.13 13.87
CA THR A 738 -21.38 26.45 15.15
C THR A 738 -22.89 26.18 15.24
N LEU A 739 -23.28 24.92 15.39
CA LEU A 739 -24.67 24.56 15.62
C LEU A 739 -24.99 24.68 17.11
N GLN A 740 -25.96 25.53 17.46
CA GLN A 740 -26.35 25.79 18.86
C GLN A 740 -27.80 25.37 19.11
N PHE A 741 -28.04 24.77 20.28
CA PHE A 741 -29.39 24.50 20.79
C PHE A 741 -29.66 25.35 22.03
N GLU A 742 -30.74 26.07 22.03
CA GLU A 742 -31.16 26.82 23.23
C GLU A 742 -31.78 25.91 24.30
N PRO A 743 -31.71 26.27 25.59
CA PRO A 743 -32.38 25.52 26.66
C PRO A 743 -33.86 25.26 26.37
N GLY A 744 -34.29 23.99 26.43
CA GLY A 744 -35.66 23.59 26.14
C GLY A 744 -35.98 23.44 24.63
N ALA A 745 -34.99 23.41 23.77
CA ALA A 745 -35.18 22.99 22.38
C ALA A 745 -35.48 21.46 22.32
N HIS A 746 -36.46 21.08 21.54
CA HIS A 746 -36.87 19.70 21.32
C HIS A 746 -36.90 19.46 19.81
N LEU A 747 -35.91 18.65 19.32
CA LEU A 747 -35.77 18.31 17.93
C LEU A 747 -36.25 16.86 17.70
N ASP A 748 -37.35 16.68 17.01
CA ASP A 748 -37.93 15.40 16.65
C ASP A 748 -37.61 15.07 15.18
N LEU A 749 -36.73 14.12 14.96
CA LEU A 749 -36.30 13.64 13.64
C LEU A 749 -37.20 12.48 13.21
N VAL A 750 -38.02 12.68 12.18
CA VAL A 750 -38.99 11.70 11.67
C VAL A 750 -38.77 11.40 10.18
N ASP A 751 -39.44 10.40 9.64
CA ASP A 751 -39.39 10.01 8.22
C ASP A 751 -37.95 9.74 7.71
N SER A 752 -37.16 9.11 8.54
CA SER A 752 -35.72 8.84 8.24
C SER A 752 -34.85 10.09 8.14
N ALA A 753 -35.23 11.19 8.78
CA ALA A 753 -34.39 12.37 8.89
C ALA A 753 -33.08 12.06 9.64
N LEU A 754 -32.06 12.87 9.40
CA LEU A 754 -30.75 12.77 10.02
C LEU A 754 -30.15 14.15 10.23
N LEU A 755 -29.17 14.23 11.13
CA LEU A 755 -28.34 15.42 11.29
C LEU A 755 -26.87 15.06 11.11
N ILE A 756 -26.21 15.69 10.13
CA ILE A 756 -24.75 15.62 9.94
C ILE A 756 -24.17 17.03 10.05
N SER A 757 -23.21 17.23 10.93
CA SER A 757 -22.52 18.51 11.10
C SER A 757 -21.03 18.38 10.83
N TYR A 758 -20.50 19.19 9.91
CA TYR A 758 -19.05 19.43 9.72
C TYR A 758 -18.55 20.60 10.56
N SER A 759 -19.35 21.02 11.53
CA SER A 759 -19.10 22.13 12.47
C SER A 759 -19.34 21.67 13.90
N PRO A 760 -18.70 22.30 14.91
CA PRO A 760 -18.91 21.95 16.31
C PRO A 760 -20.36 22.21 16.73
N VAL A 761 -20.83 21.43 17.73
CA VAL A 761 -22.17 21.54 18.30
C VAL A 761 -22.09 22.04 19.74
N GLU A 762 -22.90 23.00 20.07
CA GLU A 762 -23.11 23.56 21.43
C GLU A 762 -24.54 23.32 21.87
N ILE A 763 -24.77 22.41 22.79
CA ILE A 763 -26.05 22.15 23.46
C ILE A 763 -25.94 22.73 24.89
N LYS A 764 -26.74 23.72 25.22
CA LYS A 764 -26.72 24.40 26.51
C LYS A 764 -28.03 24.25 27.27
N GLY A 765 -28.45 23.00 27.50
CA GLY A 765 -29.61 22.75 28.36
C GLY A 765 -29.37 23.15 29.83
N THR A 766 -30.39 23.06 30.64
CA THR A 766 -30.34 23.19 32.09
C THR A 766 -31.08 22.04 32.74
N GLU A 767 -30.89 21.84 34.02
CA GLU A 767 -31.60 20.79 34.77
C GLU A 767 -33.13 20.85 34.56
N ASN A 768 -33.72 22.04 34.51
CA ASN A 768 -35.16 22.25 34.33
C ASN A 768 -35.59 22.41 32.87
N ASN A 769 -34.70 22.71 31.95
CA ASN A 769 -34.96 22.92 30.52
C ASN A 769 -33.92 22.16 29.70
N LYS A 770 -34.02 20.84 29.71
CA LYS A 770 -33.15 19.99 28.92
C LYS A 770 -33.36 20.19 27.41
N VAL A 771 -32.34 19.98 26.63
CA VAL A 771 -32.47 19.84 25.17
C VAL A 771 -32.77 18.38 24.88
N VAL A 772 -33.73 18.11 24.00
CA VAL A 772 -34.10 16.75 23.59
C VAL A 772 -33.89 16.60 22.09
N VAL A 773 -33.16 15.57 21.70
CA VAL A 773 -33.09 15.10 20.32
C VAL A 773 -33.67 13.69 20.30
N THR A 774 -34.78 13.53 19.58
CA THR A 774 -35.56 12.29 19.61
C THR A 774 -36.01 11.86 18.19
N SER A 775 -36.59 10.67 18.12
CA SER A 775 -37.35 10.17 16.97
C SER A 775 -38.65 9.57 17.45
N SER A 776 -39.73 10.32 17.31
CA SER A 776 -41.05 9.87 17.77
C SER A 776 -41.58 8.67 16.98
N ASP A 777 -41.16 8.50 15.75
CA ASP A 777 -41.50 7.38 14.86
C ASP A 777 -40.39 6.29 14.77
N PHE A 778 -39.29 6.44 15.52
CA PHE A 778 -38.14 5.52 15.54
C PHE A 778 -37.43 5.36 14.19
N THR A 779 -37.51 6.32 13.30
CA THR A 779 -36.87 6.22 11.97
C THR A 779 -35.64 7.10 11.79
N ALA A 780 -35.31 8.00 12.74
CA ALA A 780 -34.16 8.89 12.63
C ALA A 780 -32.84 8.15 12.33
N ARG A 781 -32.05 8.71 11.43
CA ARG A 781 -30.78 8.09 10.99
C ARG A 781 -29.56 8.78 11.59
N GLY A 782 -29.58 9.00 12.89
CA GLY A 782 -28.45 9.46 13.67
C GLY A 782 -28.22 10.97 13.74
N PHE A 783 -27.34 11.31 14.70
CA PHE A 783 -26.83 12.65 14.99
C PHE A 783 -25.31 12.60 14.91
N THR A 784 -24.73 13.08 13.81
CA THR A 784 -23.33 12.81 13.43
C THR A 784 -22.52 14.07 13.28
N ILE A 785 -21.35 14.14 13.93
CA ILE A 785 -20.40 15.25 13.84
C ILE A 785 -19.09 14.73 13.22
N LEU A 786 -18.70 15.33 12.08
CA LEU A 786 -17.56 14.89 11.28
C LEU A 786 -16.54 16.03 11.15
N GLN A 787 -15.28 15.78 11.54
CA GLN A 787 -14.13 16.66 11.34
C GLN A 787 -14.37 18.12 11.79
N ALA A 788 -15.09 18.32 12.90
CA ALA A 788 -15.35 19.65 13.45
C ALA A 788 -14.06 20.32 13.92
N ALA A 789 -13.84 21.58 13.50
CA ALA A 789 -12.60 22.32 13.77
C ALA A 789 -12.39 22.71 15.24
N ALA A 790 -13.42 22.57 16.09
CA ALA A 790 -13.38 22.90 17.51
C ALA A 790 -14.18 21.86 18.32
N ARG A 791 -13.88 21.76 19.61
CA ARG A 791 -14.55 20.85 20.54
C ARG A 791 -16.03 21.18 20.69
N SER A 792 -16.90 20.19 20.52
CA SER A 792 -18.32 20.26 20.81
C SER A 792 -18.58 20.22 22.33
N LYS A 793 -19.64 20.88 22.78
CA LYS A 793 -20.03 20.92 24.20
C LYS A 793 -21.53 20.62 24.34
N ILE A 794 -21.85 19.63 25.15
CA ILE A 794 -23.20 19.13 25.33
C ILE A 794 -23.49 19.06 26.84
N GLU A 795 -24.44 19.89 27.29
CA GLU A 795 -24.83 19.98 28.67
C GLU A 795 -26.37 19.82 28.81
N TYR A 796 -26.81 19.00 29.72
CA TYR A 796 -28.23 18.71 30.04
C TYR A 796 -29.03 18.38 28.78
N ALA A 797 -28.64 17.31 28.09
CA ALA A 797 -29.27 16.84 26.87
C ALA A 797 -29.84 15.43 27.01
N VAL A 798 -30.81 15.09 26.18
CA VAL A 798 -31.37 13.75 26.02
C VAL A 798 -31.28 13.37 24.54
N PHE A 799 -30.68 12.21 24.24
CA PHE A 799 -30.70 11.57 22.95
C PHE A 799 -31.49 10.26 23.06
N GLU A 800 -32.69 10.23 22.48
CA GLU A 800 -33.58 9.09 22.65
C GLU A 800 -34.21 8.57 21.36
N ASN A 801 -34.46 7.26 21.30
CA ASN A 801 -35.13 6.57 20.20
C ASN A 801 -34.44 6.74 18.82
N LEU A 802 -33.15 7.05 18.79
CA LEU A 802 -32.41 7.26 17.56
C LEU A 802 -31.90 5.91 17.00
N ASN A 803 -31.80 5.82 15.67
CA ASN A 803 -31.14 4.75 14.93
C ASN A 803 -29.78 5.22 14.36
N THR A 804 -29.08 4.31 13.71
CA THR A 804 -27.81 4.59 13.02
C THR A 804 -28.04 5.18 11.63
N LEU A 805 -27.01 5.87 11.10
CA LEU A 805 -26.94 6.24 9.71
C LEU A 805 -26.79 4.96 8.84
N ASP A 806 -27.75 4.70 7.96
CA ASP A 806 -27.69 3.65 6.93
C ASP A 806 -28.37 4.12 5.66
N ILE A 807 -27.59 4.54 4.67
CA ILE A 807 -28.10 5.07 3.39
C ILE A 807 -27.21 4.54 2.27
N GLY A 808 -27.72 3.64 1.44
CA GLY A 808 -27.08 3.23 0.19
C GLY A 808 -25.65 2.75 0.32
N GLY A 809 -25.34 2.03 1.41
CA GLY A 809 -24.00 1.52 1.71
C GLY A 809 -23.07 2.50 2.45
N TRP A 810 -23.57 3.68 2.82
CA TRP A 810 -22.94 4.52 3.83
C TRP A 810 -23.57 4.24 5.17
N MET A 811 -22.87 3.54 6.03
CA MET A 811 -23.37 3.04 7.31
C MET A 811 -22.41 3.40 8.44
N LEU A 812 -22.95 3.99 9.51
CA LEU A 812 -22.25 4.21 10.77
C LEU A 812 -22.88 3.34 11.85
N THR A 813 -22.12 3.04 12.90
CA THR A 813 -22.61 2.20 14.02
C THR A 813 -23.32 3.02 15.10
N GLY A 814 -22.92 4.31 15.26
CA GLY A 814 -23.42 5.17 16.31
C GLY A 814 -24.75 5.85 15.99
N ALA A 815 -25.68 5.87 16.95
CA ALA A 815 -26.83 6.79 16.92
C ALA A 815 -26.36 8.25 17.08
N VAL A 816 -25.39 8.48 17.96
CA VAL A 816 -24.64 9.74 18.07
C VAL A 816 -23.18 9.45 17.78
N THR A 817 -22.63 10.09 16.77
CA THR A 817 -21.25 9.80 16.31
C THR A 817 -20.39 11.07 16.29
N PHE A 818 -19.16 10.96 16.81
CA PHE A 818 -18.11 11.99 16.67
C PHE A 818 -16.88 11.38 15.98
N TYR A 819 -16.53 11.85 14.81
CA TYR A 819 -15.37 11.42 14.04
C TYR A 819 -14.40 12.59 13.83
N GLU A 820 -13.13 12.43 14.30
CA GLU A 820 -12.13 13.52 14.29
C GLU A 820 -12.72 14.82 14.83
N SER A 821 -13.53 14.71 15.91
CA SER A 821 -14.34 15.78 16.49
C SER A 821 -14.39 15.63 17.99
N ASP A 822 -13.66 16.46 18.71
CA ASP A 822 -13.60 16.44 20.16
C ASP A 822 -14.94 16.80 20.80
N VAL A 823 -15.26 16.18 21.94
CA VAL A 823 -16.51 16.44 22.65
C VAL A 823 -16.36 16.43 24.17
N THR A 824 -17.11 17.30 24.82
CA THR A 824 -17.37 17.26 26.27
C THR A 824 -18.86 17.14 26.50
N MET A 825 -19.28 16.16 27.32
CA MET A 825 -20.67 15.89 27.71
C MET A 825 -20.80 15.97 29.23
N ASP A 826 -21.81 16.67 29.71
CA ASP A 826 -22.13 16.75 31.13
C ASP A 826 -23.66 16.71 31.36
N HIS A 827 -24.14 15.82 32.20
CA HIS A 827 -25.56 15.56 32.46
C HIS A 827 -26.36 15.20 31.18
N VAL A 828 -25.82 14.24 30.40
CA VAL A 828 -26.46 13.74 29.18
C VAL A 828 -27.11 12.38 29.43
N LEU A 829 -28.28 12.16 28.83
CA LEU A 829 -28.98 10.87 28.85
C LEU A 829 -29.11 10.31 27.44
N PHE A 830 -28.64 9.09 27.24
CA PHE A 830 -28.93 8.26 26.07
C PHE A 830 -30.01 7.24 26.48
N TYR A 831 -31.13 7.23 25.75
CA TYR A 831 -32.29 6.45 26.16
C TYR A 831 -32.97 5.72 25.00
N ARG A 832 -33.14 4.39 25.10
CA ARG A 832 -33.86 3.55 24.12
C ARG A 832 -33.38 3.69 22.68
N ASN A 833 -32.12 3.97 22.44
CA ASN A 833 -31.58 4.04 21.09
C ASN A 833 -31.52 2.64 20.45
N GLN A 834 -32.00 2.55 19.20
CA GLN A 834 -32.14 1.31 18.43
C GLN A 834 -30.97 1.20 17.44
N CYS A 835 -29.77 0.96 17.93
CA CYS A 835 -28.52 1.10 17.22
C CYS A 835 -27.49 0.05 17.64
N GLU A 836 -26.40 -0.07 16.89
CA GLU A 836 -25.23 -0.84 17.32
C GLU A 836 -24.55 -0.14 18.50
N ASP A 837 -24.32 1.20 18.42
CA ASP A 837 -23.72 2.01 19.49
C ASP A 837 -24.61 3.23 19.79
N ALA A 838 -24.98 3.50 21.07
CA ALA A 838 -25.71 4.73 21.37
C ALA A 838 -24.82 5.95 21.21
N LEU A 839 -23.58 5.92 21.68
CA LEU A 839 -22.52 6.88 21.42
C LEU A 839 -21.33 6.19 20.79
N ASN A 840 -20.85 6.73 19.66
CA ASN A 840 -19.63 6.27 19.01
C ASN A 840 -18.66 7.43 18.82
N THR A 841 -17.44 7.29 19.34
CA THR A 841 -16.37 8.27 19.12
C THR A 841 -15.22 7.62 18.37
N VAL A 842 -14.71 8.29 17.33
CA VAL A 842 -13.63 7.74 16.51
C VAL A 842 -12.57 8.80 16.29
N ARG A 843 -11.31 8.51 16.66
CA ARG A 843 -10.15 9.42 16.47
C ARG A 843 -10.39 10.81 17.07
N SER A 844 -11.00 10.86 18.25
CA SER A 844 -11.44 12.08 18.93
C SER A 844 -10.96 12.10 20.39
N GLU A 845 -10.94 13.28 21.02
CA GLU A 845 -10.81 13.39 22.46
C GLU A 845 -12.19 13.63 23.09
N PHE A 846 -12.52 12.90 24.14
CA PHE A 846 -13.80 13.04 24.81
C PHE A 846 -13.69 13.18 26.34
N GLU A 847 -14.67 13.88 26.93
CA GLU A 847 -14.89 13.97 28.36
C GLU A 847 -16.38 13.71 28.62
N LEU A 848 -16.71 12.63 29.34
CA LEU A 848 -18.08 12.33 29.78
C LEU A 848 -18.18 12.47 31.29
N LYS A 849 -19.11 13.30 31.76
CA LYS A 849 -19.41 13.51 33.18
C LYS A 849 -20.90 13.38 33.45
N ASN A 850 -21.27 12.79 34.57
CA ASN A 850 -22.66 12.71 35.01
C ASN A 850 -23.62 12.19 33.92
N THR A 851 -23.13 11.35 33.00
CA THR A 851 -23.84 10.88 31.79
C THR A 851 -24.42 9.50 32.01
N SER A 852 -25.63 9.26 31.52
CA SER A 852 -26.34 8.01 31.70
C SER A 852 -26.73 7.38 30.37
N PHE A 853 -26.60 6.04 30.30
CA PHE A 853 -27.05 5.21 29.18
C PHE A 853 -28.07 4.22 29.74
N ASP A 854 -29.27 4.20 29.19
CA ASP A 854 -30.37 3.44 29.78
C ASP A 854 -31.24 2.79 28.70
N HIS A 855 -31.47 1.49 28.77
CA HIS A 855 -32.23 0.66 27.83
C HIS A 855 -31.73 0.78 26.39
N ILE A 856 -30.41 0.58 26.17
CA ILE A 856 -29.77 0.63 24.84
C ILE A 856 -29.87 -0.76 24.18
N PHE A 857 -30.19 -0.79 22.88
CA PHE A 857 -30.37 -2.03 22.11
C PHE A 857 -29.07 -2.80 21.86
N GLY A 858 -27.98 -2.12 21.52
CA GLY A 858 -26.63 -2.68 21.30
C GLY A 858 -25.63 -2.18 22.32
N ASP A 859 -24.49 -1.67 21.89
CA ASP A 859 -23.47 -1.10 22.78
C ASP A 859 -23.87 0.29 23.27
N ALA A 860 -23.57 0.57 24.53
CA ALA A 860 -23.88 1.90 25.04
C ALA A 860 -22.83 2.93 24.59
N PHE A 861 -21.54 2.63 24.75
CA PHE A 861 -20.46 3.52 24.32
C PHE A 861 -19.32 2.75 23.68
N ASP A 862 -19.17 2.92 22.37
CA ASP A 862 -18.03 2.43 21.59
C ASP A 862 -17.05 3.56 21.26
N SER A 863 -15.74 3.29 21.36
CA SER A 863 -14.70 4.29 21.09
C SER A 863 -13.48 3.68 20.43
N ASP A 864 -13.20 4.15 19.19
CA ASP A 864 -12.07 3.70 18.38
C ASP A 864 -10.96 4.76 18.31
N PHE A 865 -9.74 4.40 18.74
CA PHE A 865 -8.53 5.21 18.58
C PHE A 865 -8.62 6.60 19.25
N CYS A 866 -9.24 6.66 20.40
CA CYS A 866 -9.54 7.90 21.14
C CYS A 866 -8.69 8.07 22.40
N LYS A 867 -8.79 9.29 22.99
CA LYS A 867 -8.36 9.59 24.34
C LYS A 867 -9.52 10.21 25.11
N GLY A 868 -9.70 9.83 26.37
CA GLY A 868 -10.83 10.42 27.08
C GLY A 868 -10.94 10.06 28.54
N THR A 869 -12.01 10.62 29.14
CA THR A 869 -12.39 10.38 30.54
C THR A 869 -13.88 10.11 30.63
N VAL A 870 -14.23 9.16 31.52
CA VAL A 870 -15.60 8.83 31.92
C VAL A 870 -15.67 8.95 33.43
N ASP A 871 -16.46 9.90 33.94
CA ASP A 871 -16.53 10.15 35.38
C ASP A 871 -17.98 10.33 35.85
N HIS A 872 -18.37 9.66 36.92
CA HIS A 872 -19.72 9.67 37.51
C HIS A 872 -20.82 9.29 36.49
N CYS A 873 -20.54 8.27 35.64
CA CYS A 873 -21.48 7.80 34.63
C CYS A 873 -22.24 6.55 35.08
N GLN A 874 -23.39 6.30 34.46
CA GLN A 874 -24.26 5.16 34.74
C GLN A 874 -24.67 4.45 33.47
N PHE A 875 -24.60 3.11 33.49
CA PHE A 875 -25.00 2.24 32.37
C PHE A 875 -26.00 1.20 32.92
N THR A 876 -27.19 1.18 32.36
CA THR A 876 -28.30 0.34 32.85
C THR A 876 -29.02 -0.33 31.71
N ASP A 877 -29.23 -1.64 31.78
CA ASP A 877 -29.95 -2.45 30.80
C ASP A 877 -29.43 -2.26 29.37
N ILE A 878 -28.19 -2.70 29.14
CA ILE A 878 -27.47 -2.57 27.87
C ILE A 878 -27.49 -3.89 27.11
N GLY A 879 -27.98 -3.88 25.86
CA GLY A 879 -28.22 -5.10 25.08
C GLY A 879 -26.98 -5.81 24.56
N ASN A 880 -25.76 -5.19 24.65
CA ASN A 880 -24.49 -5.83 24.35
C ASN A 880 -23.40 -5.32 25.31
N ASP A 881 -22.37 -4.59 24.87
CA ASP A 881 -21.32 -4.06 25.74
C ASP A 881 -21.73 -2.70 26.34
N ALA A 882 -21.53 -2.49 27.65
CA ALA A 882 -21.73 -1.16 28.20
C ALA A 882 -20.62 -0.19 27.73
N ILE A 883 -19.38 -0.65 27.70
CA ILE A 883 -18.23 0.10 27.20
C ILE A 883 -17.36 -0.84 26.35
N ASP A 884 -17.16 -0.55 25.06
CA ASP A 884 -16.16 -1.23 24.19
C ASP A 884 -15.17 -0.23 23.59
N TYR A 885 -13.90 -0.41 23.90
CA TYR A 885 -12.85 0.50 23.41
C TYR A 885 -11.80 -0.25 22.62
N SER A 886 -11.47 0.27 21.43
CA SER A 886 -10.43 -0.26 20.56
C SER A 886 -9.33 0.78 20.31
N GLY A 887 -8.06 0.43 20.58
CA GLY A 887 -6.91 1.30 20.34
C GLY A 887 -6.92 2.62 21.13
N SER A 888 -7.60 2.67 22.30
CA SER A 888 -7.93 3.90 23.01
C SER A 888 -7.21 4.02 24.36
N TYR A 889 -7.00 5.26 24.82
CA TYR A 889 -6.42 5.61 26.11
C TYR A 889 -7.47 6.31 26.98
N VAL A 890 -8.08 5.60 27.92
CA VAL A 890 -9.23 6.12 28.67
C VAL A 890 -9.10 5.91 30.17
N GLN A 891 -9.50 6.93 30.94
CA GLN A 891 -9.68 6.84 32.39
C GLN A 891 -11.18 6.78 32.71
N ILE A 892 -11.59 5.77 33.47
CA ILE A 892 -12.98 5.54 33.93
C ILE A 892 -13.00 5.62 35.45
N THR A 893 -13.76 6.57 36.00
CA THR A 893 -13.82 6.81 37.44
C THR A 893 -15.26 6.88 37.94
N ASN A 894 -15.50 6.49 39.20
CA ASN A 894 -16.79 6.66 39.90
C ASN A 894 -18.01 6.22 39.08
N THR A 895 -17.91 5.13 38.30
CA THR A 895 -18.89 4.72 37.29
C THR A 895 -19.58 3.41 37.68
N GLU A 896 -20.89 3.34 37.49
CA GLU A 896 -21.69 2.15 37.73
C GLU A 896 -22.24 1.55 36.43
N ILE A 897 -22.10 0.21 36.31
CA ILE A 897 -22.56 -0.57 35.16
C ILE A 897 -23.44 -1.69 35.71
N THR A 898 -24.69 -1.79 35.23
CA THR A 898 -25.64 -2.81 35.67
C THR A 898 -26.41 -3.39 34.49
N GLY A 899 -26.28 -4.69 34.25
CA GLY A 899 -27.10 -5.39 33.26
C GLY A 899 -26.60 -5.24 31.82
N ALA A 900 -25.28 -5.35 31.55
CA ALA A 900 -24.78 -5.51 30.21
C ALA A 900 -24.92 -6.98 29.76
N GLU A 901 -25.60 -7.21 28.63
CA GLU A 901 -25.86 -8.60 28.17
C GLU A 901 -24.56 -9.29 27.74
N ASP A 902 -23.51 -8.56 27.30
CA ASP A 902 -22.19 -9.14 27.05
C ASP A 902 -21.15 -8.57 28.06
N LYS A 903 -20.49 -7.43 27.82
CA LYS A 903 -19.38 -6.99 28.67
C LYS A 903 -19.69 -5.68 29.40
N GLY A 904 -19.27 -5.61 30.65
CA GLY A 904 -19.32 -4.35 31.40
C GLY A 904 -18.29 -3.36 30.85
N VAL A 905 -17.00 -3.73 30.83
CA VAL A 905 -15.94 -2.94 30.19
C VAL A 905 -15.06 -3.86 29.35
N SER A 906 -14.83 -3.45 28.12
CA SER A 906 -14.02 -4.16 27.13
C SER A 906 -12.93 -3.26 26.56
N GLY A 907 -11.67 -3.70 26.62
CA GLY A 907 -10.54 -3.06 25.95
C GLY A 907 -9.92 -3.98 24.92
N GLY A 908 -9.81 -3.53 23.68
CA GLY A 908 -9.24 -4.25 22.53
C GLY A 908 -8.20 -3.45 21.76
N GLU A 909 -7.42 -4.14 20.92
CA GLU A 909 -6.49 -3.55 19.96
C GLU A 909 -5.51 -2.53 20.56
N ASP A 910 -4.73 -2.95 21.58
CA ASP A 910 -3.74 -2.10 22.26
C ASP A 910 -4.36 -0.92 23.05
N SER A 911 -5.58 -1.10 23.58
CA SER A 911 -6.19 -0.11 24.49
C SER A 911 -5.50 -0.09 25.86
N HIS A 912 -5.43 1.11 26.46
CA HIS A 912 -4.92 1.33 27.82
C HIS A 912 -6.01 1.97 28.67
N LEU A 913 -6.62 1.20 29.54
CA LEU A 913 -7.74 1.64 30.36
C LEU A 913 -7.34 1.70 31.84
N LEU A 914 -7.61 2.83 32.47
CA LEU A 914 -7.42 3.07 33.91
C LEU A 914 -8.80 3.14 34.57
N LEU A 915 -9.15 2.16 35.40
CA LEU A 915 -10.42 2.07 36.09
C LEU A 915 -10.20 2.33 37.59
N GLU A 916 -10.93 3.29 38.16
CA GLU A 916 -10.88 3.55 39.60
C GLU A 916 -12.28 3.80 40.17
N ASN A 917 -12.62 3.07 41.20
CA ASN A 917 -13.94 3.15 41.84
C ASN A 917 -15.11 2.82 40.86
N VAL A 918 -14.93 1.73 40.11
CA VAL A 918 -15.91 1.25 39.13
C VAL A 918 -16.65 0.03 39.69
N THR A 919 -17.96 0.01 39.54
CA THR A 919 -18.81 -1.14 39.95
C THR A 919 -19.46 -1.74 38.69
N VAL A 920 -19.30 -3.07 38.50
CA VAL A 920 -19.96 -3.82 37.42
C VAL A 920 -20.79 -4.94 38.06
N ARG A 921 -22.09 -5.01 37.69
CA ARG A 921 -23.05 -6.05 38.22
C ARG A 921 -23.93 -6.61 37.10
N ASN A 922 -24.33 -7.86 37.28
CA ASN A 922 -25.34 -8.55 36.45
C ASN A 922 -24.98 -8.52 34.95
N SER A 923 -23.68 -8.60 34.61
CA SER A 923 -23.22 -8.66 33.23
C SER A 923 -22.76 -10.08 32.88
N ASN A 924 -22.72 -10.44 31.60
CA ASN A 924 -22.16 -11.72 31.19
C ASN A 924 -20.65 -11.78 31.55
N ILE A 925 -19.90 -10.76 31.14
CA ILE A 925 -18.47 -10.56 31.47
C ILE A 925 -18.32 -9.24 32.22
N GLY A 926 -17.68 -9.24 33.39
CA GLY A 926 -17.40 -8.01 34.12
C GLY A 926 -16.42 -7.13 33.38
N LEU A 927 -15.17 -7.60 33.23
CA LEU A 927 -14.13 -6.89 32.51
C LEU A 927 -13.46 -7.79 31.47
N ALA A 928 -13.22 -7.29 30.27
CA ALA A 928 -12.52 -7.99 29.21
C ALA A 928 -11.28 -7.20 28.73
N SER A 929 -10.13 -7.87 28.65
CA SER A 929 -8.92 -7.33 28.01
C SER A 929 -8.55 -8.20 26.82
N LYS A 930 -8.46 -7.59 25.62
CA LYS A 930 -8.26 -8.30 24.35
C LYS A 930 -7.03 -7.71 23.62
N ASP A 931 -6.31 -8.53 22.86
CA ASP A 931 -5.43 -8.06 21.78
C ASP A 931 -4.44 -6.97 22.20
N LEU A 932 -3.46 -7.30 23.06
CA LEU A 932 -2.39 -6.44 23.60
C LEU A 932 -2.86 -5.37 24.60
N SER A 933 -4.17 -5.24 24.84
CA SER A 933 -4.71 -4.21 25.73
C SER A 933 -4.26 -4.42 27.17
N THR A 934 -4.24 -3.33 27.93
CA THR A 934 -3.90 -3.29 29.34
C THR A 934 -5.01 -2.59 30.13
N LEU A 935 -5.58 -3.26 31.14
CA LEU A 935 -6.52 -2.68 32.08
C LEU A 935 -5.87 -2.59 33.46
N ASP A 936 -5.71 -1.38 33.98
CA ASP A 936 -5.27 -1.09 35.34
C ASP A 936 -6.51 -0.74 36.19
N VAL A 937 -6.90 -1.61 37.11
CA VAL A 937 -8.14 -1.51 37.86
C VAL A 937 -7.84 -1.34 39.35
N LYS A 938 -8.44 -0.33 39.98
CA LYS A 938 -8.24 -0.03 41.41
C LYS A 938 -9.58 0.20 42.10
N ASN A 939 -9.65 -0.18 43.37
CA ASN A 939 -10.77 0.12 44.28
C ASN A 939 -12.16 -0.20 43.70
N SER A 940 -12.26 -1.26 42.89
CA SER A 940 -13.43 -1.55 42.07
C SER A 940 -14.13 -2.87 42.51
N LYS A 941 -15.35 -3.05 42.06
CA LYS A 941 -16.18 -4.23 42.41
C LYS A 941 -16.85 -4.83 41.19
N ILE A 942 -16.70 -6.15 41.02
CA ILE A 942 -17.35 -6.94 39.97
C ILE A 942 -18.20 -7.99 40.69
N THR A 943 -19.52 -8.00 40.46
CA THR A 943 -20.41 -8.89 41.19
C THR A 943 -21.52 -9.43 40.30
N ASP A 944 -21.98 -10.68 40.63
CA ASP A 944 -23.11 -11.36 39.98
C ASP A 944 -22.96 -11.49 38.43
N CYS A 945 -21.71 -11.69 37.92
CA CYS A 945 -21.40 -11.90 36.52
C CYS A 945 -21.23 -13.40 36.19
N ASN A 946 -21.44 -13.82 34.95
CA ASN A 946 -21.08 -15.17 34.55
C ASN A 946 -19.55 -15.35 34.55
N TYR A 947 -18.81 -14.38 34.02
CA TYR A 947 -17.36 -14.30 34.06
C TYR A 947 -16.92 -13.01 34.77
N GLY A 948 -16.06 -13.10 35.78
CA GLY A 948 -15.53 -11.91 36.45
C GLY A 948 -14.62 -11.10 35.53
N ILE A 949 -13.50 -11.72 35.14
CA ILE A 949 -12.58 -11.15 34.17
C ILE A 949 -12.21 -12.15 33.06
N VAL A 950 -12.02 -11.64 31.85
CA VAL A 950 -11.64 -12.43 30.65
C VAL A 950 -10.47 -11.78 29.96
N LEU A 951 -9.39 -12.54 29.71
CA LEU A 951 -8.27 -12.11 28.90
C LEU A 951 -8.07 -13.05 27.74
N LEU A 952 -8.01 -12.50 26.51
CA LEU A 952 -7.92 -13.29 25.29
C LEU A 952 -7.15 -12.58 24.18
N GLN A 953 -6.74 -13.36 23.17
CA GLN A 953 -6.15 -12.85 21.94
C GLN A 953 -6.99 -13.32 20.75
N LYS A 954 -7.74 -12.40 20.12
CA LYS A 954 -8.54 -12.63 18.92
C LYS A 954 -7.73 -12.30 17.65
N LYS A 955 -6.89 -11.28 17.73
CA LYS A 955 -6.08 -10.74 16.63
C LYS A 955 -4.58 -11.02 16.87
N PRO A 956 -3.96 -11.99 16.15
CA PRO A 956 -2.55 -12.36 16.36
C PRO A 956 -1.55 -11.26 16.01
N GLU A 957 -1.95 -10.25 15.24
CA GLU A 957 -1.16 -9.08 14.88
C GLU A 957 -0.86 -8.14 16.05
N TYR A 958 -1.65 -8.20 17.12
CA TYR A 958 -1.41 -7.42 18.34
C TYR A 958 -0.59 -8.24 19.37
N GLY A 959 -1.17 -9.14 20.06
CA GLY A 959 -0.49 -9.93 21.08
C GLY A 959 -1.40 -10.27 22.28
N PRO A 960 -0.84 -10.90 23.31
CA PRO A 960 -1.60 -11.27 24.49
C PRO A 960 -1.98 -10.04 25.34
N ALA A 961 -3.13 -10.12 25.99
CA ALA A 961 -3.69 -9.07 26.84
C ALA A 961 -3.10 -9.08 28.25
N LYS A 962 -3.23 -7.96 28.98
CA LYS A 962 -2.78 -7.79 30.37
C LYS A 962 -3.86 -7.13 31.22
N MET A 963 -3.86 -7.43 32.51
CA MET A 963 -4.72 -6.76 33.48
C MET A 963 -4.03 -6.68 34.84
N LYS A 964 -4.17 -5.54 35.52
CA LYS A 964 -3.68 -5.35 36.88
C LYS A 964 -4.84 -4.92 37.78
N LEU A 965 -5.03 -5.64 38.88
CA LEU A 965 -6.09 -5.41 39.82
C LEU A 965 -5.46 -5.07 41.18
N VAL A 966 -5.89 -3.97 41.78
CA VAL A 966 -5.45 -3.54 43.13
C VAL A 966 -6.68 -3.18 43.97
N ASN A 967 -6.83 -3.81 45.12
CA ASN A 967 -7.98 -3.59 45.98
C ASN A 967 -9.32 -3.73 45.22
N THR A 968 -9.42 -4.77 44.37
CA THR A 968 -10.58 -5.01 43.49
C THR A 968 -11.18 -6.36 43.81
N TYR A 969 -12.51 -6.40 44.04
CA TYR A 969 -13.23 -7.56 44.52
C TYR A 969 -14.08 -8.18 43.39
N ILE A 970 -13.98 -9.52 43.23
CA ILE A 970 -14.81 -10.29 42.30
C ILE A 970 -15.66 -11.23 43.15
N GLU A 971 -16.97 -10.96 43.24
CA GLU A 971 -17.91 -11.68 44.10
C GLU A 971 -19.02 -12.32 43.25
N HIS A 972 -19.45 -13.51 43.58
CA HIS A 972 -20.56 -14.25 42.98
C HIS A 972 -20.42 -14.49 41.45
N ALA A 973 -19.24 -14.43 40.91
CA ALA A 973 -19.00 -14.79 39.53
C ALA A 973 -18.97 -16.32 39.36
N LYS A 974 -19.67 -16.86 38.33
CA LYS A 974 -19.63 -18.31 38.05
C LYS A 974 -18.22 -18.78 37.69
N THR A 975 -17.50 -17.95 36.94
CA THR A 975 -16.08 -18.14 36.58
C THR A 975 -15.33 -16.85 36.88
N PRO A 976 -14.63 -16.74 38.01
CA PRO A 976 -13.97 -15.47 38.38
C PRO A 976 -12.90 -15.03 37.40
N TYR A 977 -12.09 -15.97 36.85
CA TYR A 977 -10.97 -15.72 35.98
C TYR A 977 -10.98 -16.66 34.78
N LEU A 978 -10.94 -16.13 33.57
CA LEU A 978 -10.76 -16.87 32.33
C LEU A 978 -9.63 -16.25 31.55
N ILE A 979 -8.42 -16.83 31.59
CA ILE A 979 -7.18 -16.23 31.08
C ILE A 979 -6.59 -17.11 29.99
N GLU A 980 -6.45 -16.57 28.79
CA GLU A 980 -5.80 -17.26 27.68
C GLU A 980 -4.28 -17.36 27.86
N LYS A 981 -3.70 -18.46 27.42
CA LYS A 981 -2.27 -18.73 27.46
C LYS A 981 -1.48 -17.59 26.77
N GLY A 982 -0.52 -17.01 27.50
CA GLY A 982 0.27 -15.87 27.09
C GLY A 982 -0.20 -14.55 27.69
N SER A 983 -1.47 -14.44 28.07
CA SER A 983 -1.99 -13.28 28.82
C SER A 983 -1.66 -13.39 30.31
N GLU A 984 -1.65 -12.25 31.00
CA GLU A 984 -1.25 -12.15 32.40
C GLU A 984 -2.18 -11.24 33.21
N VAL A 985 -2.54 -11.68 34.38
CA VAL A 985 -3.23 -10.89 35.40
C VAL A 985 -2.33 -10.71 36.61
N VAL A 986 -2.21 -9.50 37.13
CA VAL A 986 -1.55 -9.22 38.42
C VAL A 986 -2.62 -8.79 39.40
N LEU A 987 -2.91 -9.64 40.43
CA LEU A 987 -3.89 -9.38 41.48
C LEU A 987 -3.16 -9.07 42.78
N ASP A 988 -3.28 -7.84 43.28
CA ASP A 988 -2.64 -7.35 44.53
C ASP A 988 -1.13 -7.70 44.61
N GLY A 989 -0.44 -7.71 43.47
CA GLY A 989 0.98 -8.02 43.38
C GLY A 989 1.30 -9.49 43.04
N GLU A 990 0.34 -10.38 43.06
CA GLU A 990 0.51 -11.78 42.67
C GLU A 990 0.18 -11.97 41.18
N SER A 991 1.07 -12.62 40.43
CA SER A 991 0.89 -12.88 38.99
C SER A 991 0.14 -14.19 38.75
N LEU A 992 -0.98 -14.10 38.00
CA LEU A 992 -1.76 -15.23 37.49
C LEU A 992 -1.54 -15.34 35.97
N LYS A 993 -0.95 -16.46 35.56
CA LYS A 993 -0.70 -16.72 34.12
C LYS A 993 -1.81 -17.55 33.50
N GLY A 994 -2.19 -17.22 32.30
CA GLY A 994 -3.21 -17.95 31.55
C GLY A 994 -2.77 -19.38 31.18
N ASP A 995 -3.66 -20.32 31.33
CA ASP A 995 -3.49 -21.74 31.02
C ASP A 995 -4.46 -22.25 29.94
N LYS A 996 -5.47 -21.49 29.59
CA LYS A 996 -6.46 -21.84 28.57
C LYS A 996 -5.99 -21.57 27.17
N GLU A 997 -6.33 -22.42 26.22
CA GLU A 997 -6.08 -22.21 24.81
C GLU A 997 -7.39 -21.80 24.10
N ASN A 998 -7.31 -20.87 23.15
CA ASN A 998 -8.43 -20.44 22.32
C ASN A 998 -9.65 -19.95 23.12
N VAL A 999 -9.43 -19.07 24.08
CA VAL A 999 -10.52 -18.44 24.87
C VAL A 999 -11.44 -17.63 23.94
N ALA A 1000 -10.90 -17.00 22.91
CA ALA A 1000 -11.69 -16.33 21.87
C ALA A 1000 -12.76 -17.25 21.24
N GLY A 1001 -12.46 -18.54 21.03
CA GLY A 1001 -13.42 -19.53 20.49
C GLY A 1001 -14.57 -19.92 21.42
N ILE A 1002 -14.62 -19.41 22.64
CA ILE A 1002 -15.76 -19.58 23.57
C ILE A 1002 -16.83 -18.52 23.27
N PHE A 1003 -16.45 -17.34 22.85
CA PHE A 1003 -17.32 -16.17 22.71
C PHE A 1003 -17.61 -15.77 21.24
N TYR A 1004 -16.74 -16.18 20.27
CA TYR A 1004 -16.80 -15.73 18.87
C TYR A 1004 -16.90 -16.88 17.86
#